data_438281c2d2440bf1631ac243d82f9f9f
#
_entry.id   438281c2d2440bf1631ac243d82f9f9f
#
_cell.length_a   1.000
_cell.length_b   1.000
_cell.length_c   1.000
_cell.angle_alpha   90.00
_cell.angle_beta   90.00
_cell.angle_gamma   90.00
#
_symmetry.space_group_name_H-M   'P 1'
#
loop_
_entity.id
_entity.type
_entity.pdbx_description
1 polymer ?
#
loop_
_entity_poly.entity_id
_entity_poly.type
_entity_poly.pdbx_seq_one_letter_code
_entity_poly.pdbx_strand_id
1 'polypeptide(L)'
;MPTRSPEPELDWVVQKAEKTTVASIPTVTESIAEPVIESIAPVDSPAASPVVEMEPELELAVEPVAETPDAKLSKLKAIAAIPVADLGSEPVPEATVAVLDSPTSIPVAPEAKAAIETTSPAQTLGTVVAATPSPTAYDLPSATLNLPEAINPPATPLKHAEVELAQSIFDTPPPTAPPTNEAQVLIAEVAVEGPGLTPELENLVYNTIETRPGQTTTRSQLQEDVNAVYATGFFADVTQVPEDTALGVRITFQVQVNPVLTRVEAQTLPAETDNEALNQDVIDDIFGDGYGETLNLRDLQLGVVELNDWYQENGYDLAQVIGNPQISPDGIVRLTIAEGIIEDIRVRFIDEEEEFTDGRTRPFIVTREMQLKPGDVFNRSIAQTDLQRVFGLGLFEDVRLAFEPGEDPSKVIVNVDLLEGNTGSIAAGAGVSSASGIFGTVSYQQQNLGGNNQTVAAEVQLGERDLLLDLSFTDPWIAGDPYRTSYTVNAFRRRSISLIFDEGNPEVRLPNGDRPRVIRTGGGINFTRPLAPDPFSRAEWTLSAGFQYQGIRLEDSDGRVTPRDSQNNLLSFTNGGRDTLVNLSFGATRDRRNSPLEPTQGSLLRVGMDQTLPIGSGQILFNRLRGSYSYYIPVDWFNLTKDPEAPQALAFNLQGGTVIGDLPPYEAFSLGGANSVRGYEEGDVGSGRTYLQATAEYRFPIFSFIGGALFMDYATDLGTGDDVPGNPAGVRNKPGDGFGYGLGVRIQSPLGPIRIDYGFNDEGDSRLHFGIGQRF
;
A
#
# COMPACT_ATOMS: atom_id res chain seq x y z
N MET A 1 27.71 -29.46 -48.37
CA MET A 1 26.29 -29.83 -48.58
C MET A 1 25.89 -30.83 -47.51
N PRO A 2 25.09 -30.45 -46.56
CA PRO A 2 24.00 -31.32 -46.10
C PRO A 2 22.66 -30.57 -46.12
N THR A 3 21.65 -31.35 -46.28
CA THR A 3 20.26 -31.16 -46.58
C THR A 3 19.45 -30.44 -45.52
N ARG A 4 18.62 -29.49 -45.96
CA ARG A 4 17.53 -28.84 -45.19
C ARG A 4 16.41 -29.86 -44.89
N SER A 5 15.93 -29.83 -43.66
CA SER A 5 14.63 -30.39 -43.24
C SER A 5 13.57 -29.28 -43.27
N PRO A 6 12.31 -29.56 -43.59
CA PRO A 6 11.28 -28.53 -43.77
C PRO A 6 10.58 -28.17 -42.50
N GLU A 7 10.21 -26.89 -42.39
CA GLU A 7 9.29 -26.30 -41.40
C GLU A 7 7.85 -26.79 -41.62
N PRO A 8 7.02 -26.91 -40.59
CA PRO A 8 5.59 -27.15 -40.76
C PRO A 8 4.81 -25.84 -40.96
N GLU A 9 4.12 -25.75 -42.07
CA GLU A 9 3.10 -24.76 -42.39
C GLU A 9 1.88 -24.95 -41.45
N LEU A 10 1.40 -23.86 -40.84
CA LEU A 10 0.14 -23.78 -40.10
C LEU A 10 -0.94 -23.21 -41.03
N ASP A 11 -1.79 -24.12 -41.51
CA ASP A 11 -3.01 -23.81 -42.27
C ASP A 11 -4.08 -23.16 -41.37
N TRP A 12 -4.50 -21.95 -41.71
CA TRP A 12 -5.67 -21.29 -41.18
C TRP A 12 -6.92 -21.67 -41.99
N VAL A 13 -7.75 -22.53 -41.42
CA VAL A 13 -9.08 -22.84 -41.99
C VAL A 13 -10.06 -21.74 -41.58
N VAL A 14 -10.46 -20.95 -42.54
CA VAL A 14 -11.59 -20.02 -42.44
C VAL A 14 -12.89 -20.80 -42.64
N GLN A 15 -13.66 -21.02 -41.59
CA GLN A 15 -15.03 -21.47 -41.65
C GLN A 15 -15.99 -20.31 -41.85
N LYS A 16 -16.66 -20.35 -43.00
CA LYS A 16 -17.77 -19.50 -43.44
C LYS A 16 -19.03 -19.81 -42.63
N ALA A 17 -19.55 -18.86 -41.88
CA ALA A 17 -20.86 -18.98 -41.23
C ALA A 17 -21.98 -18.73 -42.22
N GLU A 18 -22.83 -19.70 -42.41
CA GLU A 18 -24.07 -19.60 -43.19
C GLU A 18 -25.15 -18.83 -42.41
N LYS A 19 -25.88 -18.00 -43.15
CA LYS A 19 -27.06 -17.24 -42.68
C LYS A 19 -28.19 -18.17 -42.28
N THR A 20 -28.59 -18.13 -41.03
CA THR A 20 -29.85 -18.71 -40.58
C THR A 20 -30.90 -17.60 -40.42
N THR A 21 -32.00 -17.81 -41.09
CA THR A 21 -33.16 -16.95 -41.21
C THR A 21 -33.87 -16.72 -39.86
N VAL A 22 -34.17 -15.45 -39.57
CA VAL A 22 -34.94 -15.02 -38.41
C VAL A 22 -36.41 -15.42 -38.60
N ALA A 23 -36.94 -16.24 -37.71
CA ALA A 23 -38.36 -16.51 -37.54
C ALA A 23 -39.00 -15.46 -36.64
N SER A 24 -40.03 -14.80 -37.14
CA SER A 24 -40.85 -13.81 -36.47
C SER A 24 -41.63 -14.38 -35.28
N ILE A 25 -41.54 -13.70 -34.15
CA ILE A 25 -42.37 -13.94 -32.93
C ILE A 25 -43.60 -13.01 -33.01
N PRO A 26 -44.83 -13.49 -32.71
CA PRO A 26 -46.05 -12.67 -32.81
C PRO A 26 -46.21 -11.74 -31.61
N THR A 27 -46.58 -10.52 -31.90
CA THR A 27 -46.98 -9.47 -30.96
C THR A 27 -48.26 -9.86 -30.24
N VAL A 28 -48.23 -10.01 -28.93
CA VAL A 28 -49.43 -10.05 -28.09
C VAL A 28 -49.61 -8.68 -27.45
N THR A 29 -50.62 -7.96 -27.89
CA THR A 29 -51.13 -6.74 -27.28
C THR A 29 -52.10 -7.13 -26.18
N GLU A 30 -51.71 -7.01 -24.93
CA GLU A 30 -52.65 -7.04 -23.82
C GLU A 30 -52.76 -5.64 -23.20
N SER A 31 -53.99 -5.13 -23.30
CA SER A 31 -54.51 -3.91 -22.72
C SER A 31 -54.56 -4.04 -21.20
N ILE A 32 -53.84 -3.18 -20.47
CA ILE A 32 -53.99 -3.02 -19.03
C ILE A 32 -54.73 -1.72 -18.77
N ALA A 33 -55.95 -1.86 -18.25
CA ALA A 33 -56.82 -0.80 -17.81
C ALA A 33 -56.25 -0.05 -16.60
N GLU A 34 -56.47 1.26 -16.57
CA GLU A 34 -56.20 2.16 -15.44
C GLU A 34 -57.02 1.74 -14.21
N PRO A 35 -56.51 1.81 -12.97
CA PRO A 35 -57.32 1.78 -11.78
C PRO A 35 -57.79 3.19 -11.41
N VAL A 36 -59.09 3.27 -11.26
CA VAL A 36 -59.88 4.40 -10.75
C VAL A 36 -59.42 4.78 -9.35
N ILE A 37 -59.14 6.05 -9.12
CA ILE A 37 -58.89 6.64 -7.82
C ILE A 37 -60.27 6.85 -7.13
N GLU A 38 -60.60 6.04 -6.13
CA GLU A 38 -61.68 6.31 -5.21
C GLU A 38 -61.20 7.16 -4.03
N SER A 39 -61.84 8.32 -3.90
CA SER A 39 -61.73 9.31 -2.84
C SER A 39 -62.24 8.73 -1.54
N ILE A 40 -61.42 8.67 -0.49
CA ILE A 40 -61.88 8.44 0.88
C ILE A 40 -61.64 9.72 1.69
N ALA A 41 -62.75 10.23 2.25
CA ALA A 41 -62.86 11.41 3.09
C ALA A 41 -62.28 11.19 4.50
N PRO A 42 -61.99 12.27 5.26
CA PRO A 42 -61.19 12.23 6.48
C PRO A 42 -62.01 11.74 7.69
N VAL A 43 -61.37 10.94 8.54
CA VAL A 43 -61.89 10.53 9.85
C VAL A 43 -61.23 11.32 10.95
N ASP A 44 -62.04 11.80 11.85
CA ASP A 44 -61.87 12.67 13.01
C ASP A 44 -60.76 12.26 13.98
N SER A 45 -60.13 13.28 14.56
CA SER A 45 -59.31 13.24 15.79
C SER A 45 -60.18 12.97 17.04
N PRO A 46 -59.62 12.33 18.06
CA PRO A 46 -60.06 12.63 19.42
C PRO A 46 -58.96 13.26 20.30
N ALA A 47 -59.36 14.41 20.83
CA ALA A 47 -59.21 14.95 22.17
C ALA A 47 -57.92 14.85 22.96
N ALA A 48 -57.43 16.02 23.32
CA ALA A 48 -56.44 16.36 24.33
C ALA A 48 -56.88 16.04 25.76
N SER A 49 -55.88 15.77 26.64
CA SER A 49 -55.86 16.19 28.06
C SER A 49 -54.56 15.77 28.71
N PRO A 50 -54.10 16.37 29.84
CA PRO A 50 -53.78 17.77 30.05
C PRO A 50 -52.31 18.01 30.52
N VAL A 51 -51.92 19.27 30.43
CA VAL A 51 -50.71 19.90 30.93
C VAL A 51 -50.61 19.80 32.45
N VAL A 52 -49.41 19.46 32.97
CA VAL A 52 -49.01 19.79 34.36
C VAL A 52 -47.89 20.80 34.26
N GLU A 53 -48.18 22.04 34.68
CA GLU A 53 -47.26 23.12 34.98
C GLU A 53 -46.42 22.78 36.20
N MET A 54 -45.11 23.02 36.12
CA MET A 54 -44.30 23.40 37.25
C MET A 54 -43.20 24.34 36.79
N GLU A 55 -43.34 25.60 37.06
CA GLU A 55 -42.26 26.59 37.20
C GLU A 55 -41.60 26.44 38.58
N PRO A 56 -40.30 26.83 38.75
CA PRO A 56 -40.07 28.23 39.10
C PRO A 56 -38.83 28.88 38.48
N GLU A 57 -39.03 30.17 38.28
CA GLU A 57 -38.12 31.29 38.14
C GLU A 57 -36.67 31.14 38.59
N LEU A 58 -35.76 31.61 37.73
CA LEU A 58 -34.63 32.49 38.14
C LEU A 58 -34.26 33.40 36.95
N GLU A 59 -34.68 34.62 37.07
CA GLU A 59 -34.33 35.79 36.25
C GLU A 59 -32.85 36.10 36.38
N LEU A 60 -32.12 36.17 35.25
CA LEU A 60 -30.94 36.98 35.13
C LEU A 60 -30.93 37.67 33.76
N ALA A 61 -31.33 38.91 33.78
CA ALA A 61 -31.29 39.85 32.69
C ALA A 61 -29.84 40.05 32.17
N VAL A 62 -29.58 39.81 30.90
CA VAL A 62 -28.43 40.35 30.17
C VAL A 62 -28.94 41.05 28.93
N GLU A 63 -28.86 42.36 28.93
CA GLU A 63 -29.09 43.24 27.78
C GLU A 63 -28.09 42.94 26.65
N PRO A 64 -28.49 43.00 25.35
CA PRO A 64 -27.59 42.87 24.23
C PRO A 64 -26.88 44.18 23.97
N VAL A 65 -25.59 44.26 24.29
CA VAL A 65 -24.73 45.35 23.83
C VAL A 65 -24.29 45.06 22.40
N ALA A 66 -24.74 45.83 21.45
CA ALA A 66 -24.29 45.86 20.07
C ALA A 66 -22.86 46.39 19.99
N GLU A 67 -21.88 45.53 19.74
CA GLU A 67 -20.50 45.91 19.44
C GLU A 67 -20.40 46.46 18.00
N THR A 68 -19.89 47.67 17.87
CA THR A 68 -19.58 48.30 16.60
C THR A 68 -18.30 47.71 15.94
N PRO A 69 -18.17 47.74 14.60
CA PRO A 69 -17.06 47.12 13.86
C PRO A 69 -15.64 47.56 14.26
N ASP A 70 -15.47 48.69 14.89
CA ASP A 70 -14.15 49.23 15.29
C ASP A 70 -13.54 48.55 16.51
N ALA A 71 -14.31 47.87 17.33
CA ALA A 71 -13.77 47.17 18.50
C ALA A 71 -13.04 45.85 18.15
N LYS A 72 -13.32 45.25 17.00
CA LYS A 72 -12.62 44.03 16.51
C LYS A 72 -11.25 44.34 15.91
N LEU A 73 -11.07 45.55 15.33
CA LEU A 73 -9.80 45.94 14.72
C LEU A 73 -8.72 46.31 15.76
N SER A 74 -9.13 46.80 16.94
CA SER A 74 -8.20 47.13 18.04
C SER A 74 -7.68 45.89 18.79
N LYS A 75 -8.46 44.78 18.86
CA LYS A 75 -8.00 43.53 19.46
C LYS A 75 -6.98 42.79 18.59
N LEU A 76 -7.07 42.88 17.26
CA LEU A 76 -6.10 42.31 16.34
C LEU A 76 -4.77 43.10 16.29
N LYS A 77 -4.78 44.41 16.60
CA LYS A 77 -3.56 45.20 16.72
C LYS A 77 -2.80 45.00 18.03
N ALA A 78 -3.45 44.51 19.08
CA ALA A 78 -2.83 44.23 20.36
C ALA A 78 -2.00 42.93 20.42
N ILE A 79 -2.20 42.03 19.46
CA ILE A 79 -1.44 40.75 19.36
C ILE A 79 -0.11 40.95 18.58
N ALA A 80 0.04 42.05 17.86
CA ALA A 80 1.24 42.33 17.05
C ALA A 80 2.32 43.17 17.74
N ALA A 81 2.18 43.48 19.04
CA ALA A 81 3.12 44.31 19.80
C ALA A 81 3.62 43.55 21.04
N ILE A 82 4.53 42.59 20.84
CA ILE A 82 5.39 42.08 21.91
C ILE A 82 6.75 42.78 21.73
N PRO A 83 7.22 43.55 22.71
CA PRO A 83 8.54 44.18 22.63
C PRO A 83 9.64 43.15 22.81
N VAL A 84 10.56 43.10 21.86
CA VAL A 84 11.84 42.37 21.99
C VAL A 84 12.65 43.06 23.08
N ALA A 85 12.83 42.37 24.21
CA ALA A 85 13.71 42.83 25.26
C ALA A 85 15.18 42.68 24.84
N ASP A 86 15.88 43.75 25.00
CA ASP A 86 17.33 44.00 24.88
C ASP A 86 18.13 42.94 25.69
N LEU A 87 18.91 42.10 25.02
CA LEU A 87 19.92 41.24 25.65
C LEU A 87 21.31 41.82 25.32
N GLY A 88 21.91 42.35 26.37
CA GLY A 88 23.17 43.05 26.37
C GLY A 88 24.34 42.32 25.73
N SER A 89 25.17 43.10 25.09
CA SER A 89 26.45 42.79 24.52
C SER A 89 27.53 42.51 25.57
N GLU A 90 28.13 41.33 25.60
CA GLU A 90 29.46 41.10 26.15
C GLU A 90 30.47 40.76 25.04
N PRO A 91 31.72 41.24 25.16
CA PRO A 91 32.69 41.22 24.07
C PRO A 91 33.48 39.89 24.03
N VAL A 92 33.68 39.37 22.82
CA VAL A 92 34.55 38.22 22.50
C VAL A 92 35.98 38.72 22.24
N PRO A 93 37.06 38.05 22.73
CA PRO A 93 38.43 38.53 22.58
C PRO A 93 39.00 38.29 21.19
N GLU A 94 39.81 39.26 20.75
CA GLU A 94 40.61 39.30 19.52
C GLU A 94 41.57 38.09 19.40
N ALA A 95 41.58 37.43 18.27
CA ALA A 95 42.66 36.53 17.85
C ALA A 95 43.38 37.14 16.63
N THR A 96 44.65 37.29 16.79
CA THR A 96 45.63 37.92 15.96
C THR A 96 45.73 37.26 14.56
N VAL A 97 45.61 38.07 13.49
CA VAL A 97 45.84 37.68 12.10
C VAL A 97 47.25 38.00 11.71
N ALA A 98 48.00 36.99 11.23
CA ALA A 98 49.26 37.17 10.55
C ALA A 98 49.06 37.50 9.05
N VAL A 99 49.64 38.59 8.63
CA VAL A 99 49.65 39.08 7.26
C VAL A 99 50.67 38.28 6.44
N LEU A 100 50.25 37.80 5.25
CA LEU A 100 51.15 37.44 4.16
C LEU A 100 50.61 37.96 2.83
N ASP A 101 51.51 38.61 2.12
CA ASP A 101 51.40 39.46 0.93
C ASP A 101 50.71 38.82 -0.30
N SER A 102 50.01 39.68 -1.05
CA SER A 102 49.54 39.47 -2.42
C SER A 102 50.67 39.36 -3.44
N PRO A 103 50.53 38.79 -4.67
CA PRO A 103 49.79 39.54 -5.71
C PRO A 103 49.06 38.68 -6.78
N THR A 104 48.25 39.33 -7.53
CA THR A 104 47.87 39.23 -8.95
C THR A 104 46.39 39.02 -9.24
N SER A 105 45.86 40.03 -9.85
CA SER A 105 44.54 40.23 -10.43
C SER A 105 44.11 39.17 -11.44
N ILE A 106 42.87 38.64 -11.26
CA ILE A 106 42.07 37.95 -12.27
C ILE A 106 40.71 38.65 -12.35
N PRO A 107 40.12 38.85 -13.54
CA PRO A 107 38.96 39.73 -13.71
C PRO A 107 37.69 39.09 -13.13
N VAL A 108 36.88 39.98 -12.52
CA VAL A 108 35.60 39.69 -11.91
C VAL A 108 34.58 39.34 -13.00
N ALA A 109 34.06 38.11 -12.97
CA ALA A 109 32.84 37.72 -13.67
C ALA A 109 31.62 38.17 -12.85
N PRO A 110 30.49 38.53 -13.47
CA PRO A 110 29.36 39.10 -12.75
C PRO A 110 28.67 38.06 -11.84
N GLU A 111 28.21 38.55 -10.72
CA GLU A 111 27.52 37.82 -9.67
C GLU A 111 26.34 36.98 -10.23
N ALA A 112 26.41 35.68 -10.15
CA ALA A 112 25.27 34.79 -10.32
C ALA A 112 24.37 34.91 -9.08
N LYS A 113 23.25 35.62 -9.19
CA LYS A 113 22.15 35.54 -8.23
C LYS A 113 21.57 34.14 -8.32
N ALA A 114 21.88 33.29 -7.38
CA ALA A 114 21.21 32.01 -7.21
C ALA A 114 19.73 32.28 -6.79
N ALA A 115 18.81 32.13 -7.74
CA ALA A 115 17.39 32.07 -7.44
C ALA A 115 17.05 30.60 -7.06
N ILE A 116 16.62 30.43 -5.83
CA ILE A 116 16.04 29.14 -5.39
C ILE A 116 14.58 29.12 -5.86
N GLU A 117 14.32 28.46 -6.98
CA GLU A 117 12.96 28.25 -7.47
C GLU A 117 12.34 27.06 -6.76
N THR A 118 11.47 27.33 -5.81
CA THR A 118 10.50 26.31 -5.35
C THR A 118 9.30 26.39 -6.27
N THR A 119 9.07 25.34 -7.05
CA THR A 119 7.90 25.25 -7.92
C THR A 119 6.63 25.32 -7.07
N SER A 120 5.92 26.43 -7.18
CA SER A 120 4.57 26.56 -6.65
C SER A 120 3.66 25.52 -7.34
N PRO A 121 2.87 24.72 -6.58
CA PRO A 121 1.92 23.77 -7.18
C PRO A 121 0.75 24.43 -7.92
N ALA A 122 0.79 25.74 -8.15
CA ALA A 122 -0.32 26.52 -8.65
C ALA A 122 -0.66 26.33 -10.14
N GLN A 123 0.12 25.58 -10.91
CA GLN A 123 -0.15 25.45 -12.35
C GLN A 123 -0.49 24.03 -12.83
N THR A 124 -0.45 23.04 -12.00
CA THR A 124 -1.06 21.76 -12.32
C THR A 124 -2.51 21.73 -11.81
N LEU A 125 -3.28 22.76 -12.14
CA LEU A 125 -4.75 22.76 -12.03
C LEU A 125 -5.39 22.13 -13.26
N GLY A 126 -4.85 21.05 -13.66
CA GLY A 126 -5.62 20.01 -14.22
C GLY A 126 -5.61 18.95 -13.16
N THR A 127 -6.75 18.65 -12.65
CA THR A 127 -7.05 17.58 -11.74
C THR A 127 -5.80 16.77 -11.39
N VAL A 128 -5.03 17.24 -10.39
CA VAL A 128 -4.32 16.29 -9.58
C VAL A 128 -5.47 15.42 -9.09
N VAL A 129 -5.70 14.30 -9.76
CA VAL A 129 -6.15 13.14 -9.07
C VAL A 129 -5.18 13.12 -7.92
N ALA A 130 -5.62 13.61 -6.77
CA ALA A 130 -4.97 13.23 -5.56
C ALA A 130 -5.04 11.71 -5.62
N ALA A 131 -4.02 11.11 -6.19
CA ALA A 131 -3.68 9.80 -5.77
C ALA A 131 -3.51 10.03 -4.27
N THR A 132 -4.54 9.72 -3.52
CA THR A 132 -4.32 9.25 -2.17
C THR A 132 -3.16 8.32 -2.37
N PRO A 133 -2.03 8.50 -1.70
CA PRO A 133 -1.04 7.46 -1.70
C PRO A 133 -1.84 6.21 -1.31
N SER A 134 -2.11 5.32 -2.25
CA SER A 134 -2.23 3.92 -1.90
C SER A 134 -1.04 3.73 -0.99
N PRO A 135 -1.18 3.07 0.17
CA PRO A 135 -0.04 2.74 0.97
C PRO A 135 0.91 1.98 0.06
N THR A 136 1.72 2.72 -0.67
CA THR A 136 2.85 2.21 -1.40
C THR A 136 3.73 1.75 -0.29
N ALA A 137 4.10 0.49 -0.34
CA ALA A 137 5.21 -0.02 0.42
C ALA A 137 6.28 1.07 0.38
N TYR A 138 6.35 1.87 1.45
CA TYR A 138 7.58 2.50 1.80
C TYR A 138 8.53 1.32 1.94
N ASP A 139 9.62 1.32 1.18
CA ASP A 139 10.84 0.73 1.68
C ASP A 139 11.15 1.53 2.96
N LEU A 140 10.49 1.16 4.01
CA LEU A 140 10.97 1.43 5.35
C LEU A 140 12.38 0.83 5.36
N PRO A 141 13.40 1.56 5.82
CA PRO A 141 14.67 0.94 6.17
C PRO A 141 14.24 -0.31 6.94
N SER A 142 14.72 -1.49 6.49
CA SER A 142 14.39 -2.77 7.07
C SER A 142 14.37 -2.61 8.58
N ALA A 143 13.23 -2.20 9.12
CA ALA A 143 12.92 -2.46 10.48
C ALA A 143 12.88 -3.99 10.45
N THR A 144 14.02 -4.59 10.73
CA THR A 144 14.05 -5.91 11.27
C THR A 144 13.00 -5.85 12.36
N LEU A 145 11.78 -6.27 12.02
CA LEU A 145 10.89 -6.76 13.03
C LEU A 145 11.76 -7.80 13.72
N ASN A 146 12.31 -7.44 14.88
CA ASN A 146 12.76 -8.39 15.85
C ASN A 146 11.47 -9.07 16.32
N LEU A 147 10.98 -9.96 15.47
CA LEU A 147 10.21 -11.07 15.96
C LEU A 147 11.17 -11.74 16.94
N PRO A 148 10.83 -11.83 18.23
CA PRO A 148 11.63 -12.62 19.15
C PRO A 148 11.82 -13.96 18.45
N GLU A 149 13.08 -14.36 18.30
CA GLU A 149 13.50 -15.65 17.83
C GLU A 149 12.62 -16.70 18.49
N ALA A 150 11.86 -17.45 17.68
CA ALA A 150 10.80 -18.36 18.10
C ALA A 150 9.68 -17.65 18.93
N ILE A 151 8.51 -17.46 18.31
CA ILE A 151 7.26 -17.40 19.05
C ILE A 151 7.08 -18.81 19.64
N ASN A 152 7.81 -19.10 20.70
CA ASN A 152 7.36 -20.07 21.65
C ASN A 152 6.18 -19.39 22.34
N PRO A 153 4.96 -19.90 22.19
CA PRO A 153 3.87 -19.44 23.02
C PRO A 153 4.32 -19.55 24.47
N PRO A 154 3.96 -18.60 25.34
CA PRO A 154 4.30 -18.72 26.77
C PRO A 154 3.84 -20.09 27.20
N ALA A 155 4.80 -20.91 27.67
CA ALA A 155 4.56 -22.26 28.08
C ALA A 155 3.53 -22.29 29.21
N THR A 156 2.28 -22.43 28.86
CA THR A 156 1.25 -22.83 29.81
C THR A 156 1.52 -24.30 30.14
N PRO A 157 1.49 -24.70 31.42
CA PRO A 157 2.02 -25.97 31.89
C PRO A 157 1.30 -27.25 31.37
N LEU A 158 0.36 -27.14 30.45
CA LEU A 158 -0.41 -28.28 29.95
C LEU A 158 0.24 -28.99 28.73
N LYS A 159 1.14 -28.30 27.99
CA LYS A 159 1.77 -28.90 26.80
C LYS A 159 2.99 -29.79 27.10
N HIS A 160 3.65 -29.63 28.25
CA HIS A 160 4.80 -30.46 28.61
C HIS A 160 4.43 -31.86 29.09
N ALA A 161 3.20 -32.08 29.52
CA ALA A 161 2.80 -33.39 30.04
C ALA A 161 2.44 -34.40 28.91
N GLU A 162 1.92 -33.93 27.77
CA GLU A 162 1.54 -34.85 26.68
C GLU A 162 2.67 -35.10 25.67
N VAL A 163 3.53 -34.12 25.39
CA VAL A 163 4.74 -34.31 24.59
C VAL A 163 5.79 -35.12 25.34
N GLU A 164 5.92 -34.94 26.66
CA GLU A 164 6.76 -35.80 27.48
C GLU A 164 6.23 -37.24 27.55
N LEU A 165 4.90 -37.48 27.46
CA LEU A 165 4.38 -38.83 27.42
C LEU A 165 4.67 -39.54 26.08
N ALA A 166 4.68 -38.86 24.96
CA ALA A 166 5.01 -39.41 23.66
C ALA A 166 6.51 -39.68 23.50
N GLN A 167 7.38 -38.77 24.00
CA GLN A 167 8.83 -38.98 24.02
C GLN A 167 9.27 -39.95 25.16
N SER A 168 8.53 -40.02 26.27
CA SER A 168 8.89 -40.89 27.40
C SER A 168 8.66 -42.39 27.13
N ILE A 169 7.96 -42.79 26.06
CA ILE A 169 7.79 -44.19 25.69
C ILE A 169 9.09 -44.75 25.09
N PHE A 170 9.96 -43.91 24.54
CA PHE A 170 11.17 -44.40 23.85
C PHE A 170 12.50 -43.90 24.46
N ASP A 171 12.53 -42.81 25.24
CA ASP A 171 13.78 -42.20 25.70
C ASP A 171 14.08 -42.29 27.22
N THR A 172 13.31 -42.97 28.01
CA THR A 172 13.69 -43.23 29.40
C THR A 172 14.61 -44.44 29.46
N PRO A 173 15.92 -44.30 29.70
CA PRO A 173 16.69 -45.40 30.16
C PRO A 173 16.07 -45.81 31.50
N PRO A 174 15.75 -47.11 31.70
CA PRO A 174 15.18 -47.55 32.95
C PRO A 174 16.13 -47.13 34.08
N PRO A 175 15.58 -46.69 35.24
CA PRO A 175 16.43 -46.39 36.40
C PRO A 175 17.29 -47.62 36.66
N THR A 176 18.60 -47.42 36.64
CA THR A 176 19.57 -48.45 37.04
C THR A 176 19.23 -48.90 38.45
N ALA A 177 18.41 -49.91 38.57
CA ALA A 177 18.20 -50.62 39.84
C ALA A 177 19.55 -51.19 40.24
N PRO A 178 19.89 -51.18 41.56
CA PRO A 178 21.07 -51.86 42.04
C PRO A 178 21.00 -53.34 41.60
N PRO A 179 22.15 -53.99 41.32
CA PRO A 179 22.19 -55.35 40.78
C PRO A 179 21.41 -56.29 41.71
N THR A 180 20.15 -56.49 41.44
CA THR A 180 19.38 -57.60 41.98
C THR A 180 20.01 -58.88 41.43
N ASN A 181 20.30 -59.78 42.31
CA ASN A 181 20.78 -61.11 41.94
C ASN A 181 19.60 -61.88 41.30
N GLU A 182 19.27 -61.48 40.04
CA GLU A 182 18.18 -62.09 39.27
C GLU A 182 18.54 -63.57 38.99
N ALA A 183 17.55 -64.44 39.07
CA ALA A 183 17.72 -65.82 38.74
C ALA A 183 18.08 -65.94 37.24
N GLN A 184 19.23 -66.53 36.97
CA GLN A 184 19.65 -66.82 35.57
C GLN A 184 19.08 -68.18 35.17
N VAL A 185 18.50 -68.26 34.00
CA VAL A 185 17.98 -69.48 33.40
C VAL A 185 18.77 -69.79 32.12
N LEU A 186 19.09 -71.08 31.93
CA LEU A 186 19.75 -71.53 30.68
C LEU A 186 18.71 -71.65 29.56
N ILE A 187 18.99 -70.99 28.45
CA ILE A 187 18.13 -71.06 27.28
C ILE A 187 18.45 -72.25 26.40
N ALA A 188 17.47 -73.13 26.25
CA ALA A 188 17.59 -74.30 25.40
C ALA A 188 17.26 -73.98 23.95
N GLU A 189 16.25 -73.15 23.73
CA GLU A 189 15.73 -72.83 22.41
C GLU A 189 15.11 -71.43 22.46
N VAL A 190 15.20 -70.68 21.33
CA VAL A 190 14.47 -69.44 21.08
C VAL A 190 13.61 -69.65 19.83
N ALA A 191 12.34 -69.31 19.95
CA ALA A 191 11.37 -69.38 18.84
C ALA A 191 10.66 -68.03 18.70
N VAL A 192 10.26 -67.69 17.50
CA VAL A 192 9.45 -66.50 17.20
C VAL A 192 8.17 -66.97 16.53
N GLU A 193 7.03 -66.61 17.07
CA GLU A 193 5.72 -67.02 16.56
C GLU A 193 4.75 -65.84 16.55
N GLY A 194 3.91 -65.77 15.53
CA GLY A 194 2.86 -64.72 15.45
C GLY A 194 2.09 -64.71 14.13
N PRO A 195 0.88 -64.15 14.16
CA PRO A 195 0.10 -64.01 12.92
C PRO A 195 0.74 -62.97 11.99
N GLY A 196 0.85 -63.32 10.69
CA GLY A 196 1.40 -62.41 9.68
C GLY A 196 2.92 -62.31 9.62
N LEU A 197 3.64 -63.14 10.43
CA LEU A 197 5.09 -63.15 10.48
C LEU A 197 5.69 -63.65 9.15
N THR A 198 6.49 -62.80 8.49
CA THR A 198 7.26 -63.17 7.29
C THR A 198 8.68 -63.61 7.67
N PRO A 199 9.39 -64.37 6.81
CA PRO A 199 10.75 -64.78 7.09
C PRO A 199 11.71 -63.61 7.33
N GLU A 200 11.45 -62.44 6.72
CA GLU A 200 12.23 -61.22 6.89
C GLU A 200 12.04 -60.64 8.29
N LEU A 201 10.79 -60.56 8.76
CA LEU A 201 10.46 -60.05 10.11
C LEU A 201 10.90 -61.06 11.21
N GLU A 202 10.80 -62.35 10.93
CA GLU A 202 11.34 -63.39 11.84
C GLU A 202 12.86 -63.24 12.01
N ASN A 203 13.60 -63.07 10.91
CA ASN A 203 15.04 -62.80 10.93
C ASN A 203 15.36 -61.46 11.63
N LEU A 204 14.52 -60.41 11.45
CA LEU A 204 14.68 -59.14 12.16
C LEU A 204 14.63 -59.35 13.68
N VAL A 205 13.63 -60.11 14.20
CA VAL A 205 13.51 -60.43 15.62
C VAL A 205 14.75 -61.18 16.10
N TYR A 206 15.17 -62.23 15.39
CA TYR A 206 16.40 -62.97 15.78
C TYR A 206 17.65 -62.11 15.76
N ASN A 207 17.76 -61.12 14.90
CA ASN A 207 18.91 -60.22 14.85
C ASN A 207 18.88 -59.18 15.97
N THR A 208 17.70 -58.77 16.42
CA THR A 208 17.48 -57.70 17.41
C THR A 208 17.67 -58.19 18.82
N ILE A 209 17.20 -59.42 19.17
CA ILE A 209 17.30 -59.94 20.52
C ILE A 209 18.75 -60.30 20.86
N GLU A 210 19.14 -60.17 22.13
CA GLU A 210 20.46 -60.58 22.63
C GLU A 210 20.45 -62.06 23.13
N THR A 211 19.27 -62.51 23.62
CA THR A 211 19.09 -63.87 24.11
C THR A 211 19.38 -64.91 23.02
N ARG A 212 20.27 -65.89 23.29
CA ARG A 212 20.68 -66.93 22.36
C ARG A 212 20.59 -68.34 22.99
N PRO A 213 20.28 -69.36 22.22
CA PRO A 213 20.37 -70.75 22.68
C PRO A 213 21.78 -71.08 23.22
N GLY A 214 21.83 -71.78 24.35
CA GLY A 214 23.08 -72.16 25.04
C GLY A 214 23.67 -71.15 25.98
N GLN A 215 23.07 -69.95 26.08
CA GLN A 215 23.45 -68.93 27.05
C GLN A 215 22.49 -68.88 28.24
N THR A 216 22.90 -68.23 29.34
CA THR A 216 22.00 -67.87 30.44
C THR A 216 21.47 -66.47 30.26
N THR A 217 20.19 -66.27 30.54
CA THR A 217 19.55 -64.97 30.52
C THR A 217 18.84 -64.64 31.82
N THR A 218 18.54 -63.39 32.07
CA THR A 218 17.75 -62.92 33.20
C THR A 218 16.36 -62.44 32.70
N ARG A 219 15.45 -62.19 33.64
CA ARG A 219 14.16 -61.64 33.32
C ARG A 219 14.28 -60.20 32.75
N SER A 220 15.22 -59.43 33.33
CA SER A 220 15.48 -58.05 32.80
C SER A 220 15.99 -58.09 31.39
N GLN A 221 16.92 -59.00 31.03
CA GLN A 221 17.41 -59.17 29.67
C GLN A 221 16.32 -59.54 28.68
N LEU A 222 15.42 -60.47 29.07
CA LEU A 222 14.28 -60.86 28.22
C LEU A 222 13.31 -59.69 28.04
N GLN A 223 13.15 -58.81 29.03
CA GLN A 223 12.34 -57.60 28.90
C GLN A 223 13.03 -56.56 27.98
N GLU A 224 14.36 -56.44 28.06
CA GLU A 224 15.16 -55.63 27.15
C GLU A 224 15.02 -56.13 25.71
N ASP A 225 15.08 -57.44 25.48
CA ASP A 225 14.85 -58.06 24.16
C ASP A 225 13.43 -57.77 23.63
N VAL A 226 12.38 -57.88 24.45
CA VAL A 226 11.00 -57.54 24.10
C VAL A 226 10.93 -56.05 23.68
N ASN A 227 11.52 -55.16 24.48
CA ASN A 227 11.54 -53.73 24.20
C ASN A 227 12.31 -53.40 22.91
N ALA A 228 13.44 -54.13 22.69
CA ALA A 228 14.25 -53.93 21.47
C ALA A 228 13.48 -54.36 20.22
N VAL A 229 12.77 -55.51 20.28
CA VAL A 229 11.93 -55.98 19.17
C VAL A 229 10.77 -55.03 18.92
N TYR A 230 10.09 -54.57 19.98
CA TYR A 230 9.01 -53.58 19.84
C TYR A 230 9.53 -52.25 19.23
N ALA A 231 10.71 -51.78 19.64
CA ALA A 231 11.35 -50.57 19.14
C ALA A 231 11.73 -50.63 17.64
N THR A 232 11.68 -51.82 17.00
CA THR A 232 11.84 -51.93 15.54
C THR A 232 10.69 -51.27 14.77
N GLY A 233 9.51 -51.11 15.40
CA GLY A 233 8.34 -50.43 14.84
C GLY A 233 7.40 -51.31 14.02
N PHE A 234 7.73 -52.56 13.72
CA PHE A 234 6.93 -53.45 12.88
C PHE A 234 5.86 -54.26 13.64
N PHE A 235 5.88 -54.21 14.96
CA PHE A 235 5.01 -55.07 15.79
C PHE A 235 4.09 -54.22 16.67
N ALA A 236 2.79 -54.54 16.66
CA ALA A 236 1.77 -53.96 17.52
C ALA A 236 1.87 -54.43 18.96
N ASP A 237 2.33 -55.67 19.18
CA ASP A 237 2.59 -56.25 20.49
C ASP A 237 3.72 -57.29 20.42
N VAL A 238 4.50 -57.36 21.49
CA VAL A 238 5.58 -58.34 21.66
C VAL A 238 5.54 -58.87 23.08
N THR A 239 5.35 -60.15 23.25
CA THR A 239 5.35 -60.83 24.53
C THR A 239 6.29 -62.04 24.53
N GLN A 240 6.80 -62.42 25.70
CA GLN A 240 7.66 -63.54 25.88
C GLN A 240 6.95 -64.63 26.67
N VAL A 241 7.00 -65.88 26.16
CA VAL A 241 6.41 -67.04 26.84
C VAL A 241 7.52 -68.08 27.11
N PRO A 242 7.91 -68.23 28.38
CA PRO A 242 8.88 -69.22 28.80
C PRO A 242 8.21 -70.60 28.96
N GLU A 243 8.84 -71.65 28.43
CA GLU A 243 8.43 -73.07 28.64
C GLU A 243 9.63 -73.87 29.19
N ASP A 244 9.39 -74.60 30.25
CA ASP A 244 10.42 -75.52 30.82
C ASP A 244 10.63 -76.75 29.92
N THR A 245 11.88 -77.00 29.57
CA THR A 245 12.24 -78.20 28.78
C THR A 245 13.30 -79.07 29.58
N ALA A 246 13.54 -80.27 29.12
CA ALA A 246 14.52 -81.12 29.74
C ALA A 246 15.99 -80.60 29.70
N LEU A 247 16.29 -79.64 28.83
CA LEU A 247 17.62 -79.09 28.55
C LEU A 247 17.77 -77.62 29.02
N GLY A 248 16.72 -76.96 29.53
CA GLY A 248 16.67 -75.58 29.92
C GLY A 248 15.31 -75.02 29.58
N VAL A 249 15.22 -73.68 29.44
CA VAL A 249 14.00 -72.95 29.12
C VAL A 249 13.96 -72.67 27.60
N ARG A 250 12.84 -72.93 26.98
CA ARG A 250 12.49 -72.50 25.66
C ARG A 250 11.79 -71.10 25.81
N ILE A 251 12.26 -70.11 25.10
CA ILE A 251 11.64 -68.80 25.08
C ILE A 251 10.96 -68.61 23.70
N THR A 252 9.64 -68.42 23.72
CA THR A 252 8.90 -68.07 22.51
C THR A 252 8.54 -66.57 22.57
N PHE A 253 9.07 -65.80 21.62
CA PHE A 253 8.63 -64.44 21.41
C PHE A 253 7.35 -64.46 20.56
N GLN A 254 6.22 -64.17 21.21
CA GLN A 254 4.94 -64.00 20.52
C GLN A 254 4.82 -62.58 20.05
N VAL A 255 4.77 -62.36 18.73
CA VAL A 255 4.72 -61.06 18.10
C VAL A 255 3.40 -60.90 17.34
N GLN A 256 2.85 -59.69 17.40
CA GLN A 256 1.72 -59.32 16.55
C GLN A 256 2.24 -58.31 15.51
N VAL A 257 2.29 -58.75 14.25
CA VAL A 257 2.75 -57.89 13.14
C VAL A 257 1.71 -56.80 12.84
N ASN A 258 2.17 -55.58 12.59
CA ASN A 258 1.31 -54.47 12.15
C ASN A 258 0.64 -54.81 10.80
N PRO A 259 -0.54 -54.25 10.49
CA PRO A 259 -1.18 -54.41 9.19
C PRO A 259 -0.32 -53.81 8.06
N VAL A 260 -0.57 -54.26 6.83
CA VAL A 260 0.03 -53.62 5.64
C VAL A 260 -0.55 -52.22 5.49
N LEU A 261 0.30 -51.21 5.39
CA LEU A 261 -0.12 -49.83 5.21
C LEU A 261 -0.79 -49.67 3.83
N THR A 262 -2.07 -49.39 3.83
CA THR A 262 -2.85 -49.19 2.60
C THR A 262 -2.90 -47.68 2.22
N ARG A 263 -3.11 -46.83 3.22
CA ARG A 263 -3.26 -45.38 3.03
C ARG A 263 -3.13 -44.65 4.36
N VAL A 264 -2.63 -43.42 4.28
CA VAL A 264 -2.70 -42.43 5.38
C VAL A 264 -3.77 -41.40 5.03
N GLU A 265 -4.67 -41.13 5.96
CA GLU A 265 -5.74 -40.14 5.84
C GLU A 265 -5.55 -39.06 6.93
N ALA A 266 -5.70 -37.79 6.57
CA ALA A 266 -5.79 -36.70 7.54
C ALA A 266 -7.26 -36.45 7.92
N GLN A 267 -7.49 -36.25 9.21
CA GLN A 267 -8.74 -35.74 9.73
C GLN A 267 -8.48 -34.43 10.41
N THR A 268 -8.82 -33.32 9.74
CA THR A 268 -8.67 -31.97 10.28
C THR A 268 -9.73 -31.67 11.32
N LEU A 269 -9.38 -30.85 12.31
CA LEU A 269 -10.29 -30.35 13.34
C LEU A 269 -10.36 -28.82 13.27
N PRO A 270 -11.59 -28.26 13.33
CA PRO A 270 -12.92 -28.91 13.27
C PRO A 270 -13.23 -29.45 11.87
N ALA A 271 -13.97 -30.54 11.81
CA ALA A 271 -14.22 -31.34 10.59
C ALA A 271 -15.10 -30.68 9.50
N GLU A 272 -15.49 -29.43 9.64
CA GLU A 272 -16.45 -28.74 8.75
C GLU A 272 -15.87 -27.50 8.05
N THR A 273 -14.57 -27.41 7.89
CA THR A 273 -13.96 -26.24 7.24
C THR A 273 -13.75 -26.47 5.74
N ASP A 274 -14.33 -25.59 4.91
CA ASP A 274 -14.11 -25.54 3.46
C ASP A 274 -12.67 -25.07 3.07
N ASN A 275 -11.85 -24.68 4.04
CA ASN A 275 -10.49 -24.17 3.87
C ASN A 275 -9.47 -25.19 4.42
N GLU A 276 -9.30 -26.30 3.73
CA GLU A 276 -8.23 -27.25 4.05
C GLU A 276 -6.88 -26.69 3.54
N ALA A 277 -5.93 -26.52 4.48
CA ALA A 277 -4.55 -26.15 4.12
C ALA A 277 -3.79 -27.33 3.50
N LEU A 278 -4.20 -28.56 3.85
CA LEU A 278 -3.54 -29.80 3.48
C LEU A 278 -4.28 -30.51 2.34
N ASN A 279 -3.55 -30.80 1.26
CA ASN A 279 -4.02 -31.66 0.17
C ASN A 279 -3.57 -33.12 0.39
N GLN A 280 -4.39 -34.10 -0.01
CA GLN A 280 -4.04 -35.52 0.02
C GLN A 280 -2.74 -35.83 -0.75
N ASP A 281 -2.41 -35.08 -1.80
CA ASP A 281 -1.18 -35.25 -2.57
C ASP A 281 0.07 -35.07 -1.68
N VAL A 282 0.04 -34.15 -0.71
CA VAL A 282 1.14 -33.93 0.25
C VAL A 282 1.30 -35.10 1.20
N ILE A 283 0.17 -35.69 1.65
CA ILE A 283 0.19 -36.90 2.49
C ILE A 283 0.78 -38.07 1.71
N ASP A 284 0.36 -38.23 0.46
CA ASP A 284 0.83 -39.30 -0.40
C ASP A 284 2.32 -39.12 -0.79
N ASP A 285 2.82 -37.91 -0.90
CA ASP A 285 4.25 -37.59 -1.11
C ASP A 285 5.10 -37.99 0.12
N ILE A 286 4.58 -37.75 1.35
CA ILE A 286 5.31 -38.03 2.60
C ILE A 286 5.25 -39.53 2.95
N PHE A 287 4.09 -40.17 2.82
CA PHE A 287 3.85 -41.53 3.32
C PHE A 287 3.77 -42.58 2.21
N GLY A 288 3.75 -42.19 0.94
CA GLY A 288 3.47 -43.04 -0.19
C GLY A 288 4.48 -44.19 -0.41
N ASP A 289 5.75 -43.95 -0.06
CA ASP A 289 6.80 -44.99 -0.16
C ASP A 289 6.52 -46.24 0.73
N GLY A 290 5.75 -46.05 1.82
CA GLY A 290 5.34 -47.12 2.72
C GLY A 290 4.06 -47.86 2.29
N TYR A 291 3.36 -47.43 1.25
CA TYR A 291 2.11 -48.04 0.84
C TYR A 291 2.34 -49.46 0.23
N GLY A 292 1.61 -50.44 0.74
CA GLY A 292 1.74 -51.82 0.34
C GLY A 292 2.78 -52.62 1.14
N GLU A 293 3.53 -52.01 2.03
CA GLU A 293 4.47 -52.62 2.95
C GLU A 293 3.88 -52.78 4.36
N THR A 294 4.49 -53.63 5.21
CA THR A 294 4.10 -53.76 6.62
C THR A 294 4.34 -52.42 7.33
N LEU A 295 3.31 -51.85 7.96
CA LEU A 295 3.38 -50.58 8.67
C LEU A 295 4.51 -50.59 9.71
N ASN A 296 5.44 -49.65 9.55
CA ASN A 296 6.45 -49.36 10.54
C ASN A 296 6.06 -48.09 11.32
N LEU A 297 5.81 -48.23 12.62
CA LEU A 297 5.41 -47.10 13.48
C LEU A 297 6.50 -46.04 13.61
N ARG A 298 7.75 -46.40 13.41
CA ARG A 298 8.89 -45.50 13.46
C ARG A 298 8.93 -44.62 12.20
N ASP A 299 8.72 -45.21 11.04
CA ASP A 299 8.65 -44.50 9.78
C ASP A 299 7.39 -43.62 9.74
N LEU A 300 6.27 -44.08 10.28
CA LEU A 300 5.07 -43.28 10.48
C LEU A 300 5.35 -42.05 11.36
N GLN A 301 6.11 -42.20 12.46
CA GLN A 301 6.49 -41.07 13.32
C GLN A 301 7.38 -40.07 12.61
N LEU A 302 8.35 -40.55 11.80
CA LEU A 302 9.18 -39.65 10.96
C LEU A 302 8.32 -38.89 9.95
N GLY A 303 7.38 -39.53 9.29
CA GLY A 303 6.45 -38.86 8.37
C GLY A 303 5.55 -37.84 9.08
N VAL A 304 5.15 -38.09 10.34
CA VAL A 304 4.40 -37.10 11.13
C VAL A 304 5.27 -35.87 11.42
N VAL A 305 6.57 -36.04 11.71
CA VAL A 305 7.50 -34.91 11.88
C VAL A 305 7.63 -34.12 10.57
N GLU A 306 7.82 -34.83 9.44
CA GLU A 306 7.92 -34.23 8.11
C GLU A 306 6.63 -33.44 7.73
N LEU A 307 5.46 -33.99 8.08
CA LEU A 307 4.19 -33.30 7.87
C LEU A 307 4.08 -32.01 8.72
N ASN A 308 4.52 -32.05 9.98
CA ASN A 308 4.56 -30.84 10.81
C ASN A 308 5.56 -29.81 10.27
N ASP A 309 6.73 -30.24 9.79
CA ASP A 309 7.73 -29.37 9.15
C ASP A 309 7.15 -28.74 7.86
N TRP A 310 6.42 -29.53 7.06
CA TRP A 310 5.73 -29.01 5.87
C TRP A 310 4.73 -27.90 6.22
N TYR A 311 3.92 -28.05 7.29
CA TYR A 311 3.02 -27.00 7.75
C TYR A 311 3.78 -25.72 8.13
N GLN A 312 4.89 -25.83 8.87
CA GLN A 312 5.70 -24.67 9.26
C GLN A 312 6.36 -23.98 8.08
N GLU A 313 6.90 -24.74 7.12
CA GLU A 313 7.51 -24.21 5.90
C GLU A 313 6.51 -23.46 5.03
N ASN A 314 5.24 -23.90 5.01
CA ASN A 314 4.16 -23.24 4.30
C ASN A 314 3.47 -22.14 5.12
N GLY A 315 3.98 -21.80 6.31
CA GLY A 315 3.52 -20.71 7.15
C GLY A 315 2.31 -21.03 8.03
N TYR A 316 1.93 -22.28 8.18
CA TYR A 316 0.83 -22.73 9.04
C TYR A 316 1.35 -23.12 10.44
N ASP A 317 1.98 -22.16 11.12
CA ASP A 317 2.74 -22.37 12.37
C ASP A 317 1.90 -22.92 13.52
N LEU A 318 0.58 -22.81 13.47
CA LEU A 318 -0.34 -23.29 14.50
C LEU A 318 -0.90 -24.67 14.18
N ALA A 319 -0.64 -25.20 12.99
CA ALA A 319 -1.07 -26.52 12.59
C ALA A 319 -0.13 -27.59 13.16
N GLN A 320 -0.71 -28.65 13.72
CA GLN A 320 0.05 -29.80 14.20
C GLN A 320 -0.80 -31.07 14.22
N VAL A 321 -0.14 -32.21 14.05
CA VAL A 321 -0.74 -33.52 14.29
C VAL A 321 -0.92 -33.72 15.79
N ILE A 322 -2.15 -34.02 16.22
CA ILE A 322 -2.50 -34.20 17.63
C ILE A 322 -2.99 -35.62 17.91
N GLY A 323 -2.74 -36.11 19.14
CA GLY A 323 -3.15 -37.44 19.57
C GLY A 323 -2.37 -38.56 18.90
N ASN A 324 -2.81 -39.81 19.16
CA ASN A 324 -2.19 -40.99 18.58
C ASN A 324 -2.82 -41.34 17.24
N PRO A 325 -2.03 -41.75 16.22
CA PRO A 325 -2.56 -42.28 14.97
C PRO A 325 -3.54 -43.41 15.18
N GLN A 326 -4.69 -43.35 14.52
CA GLN A 326 -5.68 -44.43 14.55
C GLN A 326 -5.39 -45.44 13.42
N ILE A 327 -4.98 -46.65 13.78
CA ILE A 327 -4.63 -47.71 12.80
C ILE A 327 -5.80 -48.66 12.70
N SER A 328 -6.38 -48.78 11.50
CA SER A 328 -7.44 -49.74 11.24
C SER A 328 -6.86 -51.14 10.87
N PRO A 329 -7.61 -52.23 11.08
CA PRO A 329 -7.18 -53.55 10.65
C PRO A 329 -6.95 -53.68 9.14
N ASP A 330 -7.57 -52.80 8.34
CA ASP A 330 -7.42 -52.77 6.87
C ASP A 330 -6.19 -51.97 6.43
N GLY A 331 -5.34 -51.50 7.39
CA GLY A 331 -4.11 -50.78 7.11
C GLY A 331 -4.31 -49.32 6.77
N ILE A 332 -5.45 -48.73 7.09
CA ILE A 332 -5.66 -47.27 6.97
C ILE A 332 -5.23 -46.61 8.28
N VAL A 333 -4.32 -45.65 8.17
CA VAL A 333 -3.85 -44.82 9.29
C VAL A 333 -4.55 -43.47 9.22
N ARG A 334 -5.23 -43.08 10.28
CA ARG A 334 -5.82 -41.72 10.41
C ARG A 334 -5.02 -40.87 11.37
N LEU A 335 -4.55 -39.75 10.85
CA LEU A 335 -3.90 -38.68 11.62
C LEU A 335 -4.95 -37.62 11.94
N THR A 336 -5.01 -37.18 13.20
CA THR A 336 -5.86 -36.07 13.61
C THR A 336 -5.01 -34.82 13.62
N ILE A 337 -5.44 -33.77 12.91
CA ILE A 337 -4.68 -32.53 12.74
C ILE A 337 -5.51 -31.37 13.26
N ALA A 338 -4.94 -30.59 14.18
CA ALA A 338 -5.46 -29.29 14.54
C ALA A 338 -4.78 -28.23 13.66
N GLU A 339 -5.50 -27.61 12.74
CA GLU A 339 -4.92 -26.67 11.77
C GLU A 339 -4.79 -25.24 12.30
N GLY A 340 -5.25 -24.96 13.53
CA GLY A 340 -5.17 -23.64 14.11
C GLY A 340 -6.12 -22.62 13.45
N ILE A 341 -7.40 -23.02 13.33
CA ILE A 341 -8.45 -22.16 12.75
C ILE A 341 -8.69 -20.95 13.64
N ILE A 342 -8.80 -19.78 13.02
CA ILE A 342 -9.10 -18.53 13.70
C ILE A 342 -10.56 -18.54 14.18
N GLU A 343 -10.78 -18.51 15.51
CA GLU A 343 -12.12 -18.40 16.07
C GLU A 343 -12.62 -16.95 16.05
N ASP A 344 -11.75 -16.01 16.42
CA ASP A 344 -12.06 -14.58 16.49
C ASP A 344 -10.79 -13.74 16.27
N ILE A 345 -10.98 -12.51 15.77
CA ILE A 345 -9.91 -11.51 15.66
C ILE A 345 -10.28 -10.33 16.54
N ARG A 346 -9.51 -10.11 17.59
CA ARG A 346 -9.75 -9.05 18.57
C ARG A 346 -8.73 -7.94 18.43
N VAL A 347 -9.22 -6.72 18.32
CA VAL A 347 -8.40 -5.51 18.31
C VAL A 347 -8.30 -4.99 19.74
N ARG A 348 -7.08 -4.88 20.26
CA ARG A 348 -6.78 -4.38 21.59
C ARG A 348 -5.83 -3.18 21.47
N PHE A 349 -6.04 -2.19 22.32
CA PHE A 349 -5.15 -1.03 22.37
C PHE A 349 -4.30 -1.10 23.65
N ILE A 350 -3.03 -0.77 23.49
CA ILE A 350 -2.05 -0.75 24.58
C ILE A 350 -1.41 0.64 24.67
N ASP A 351 -0.92 1.01 25.84
CA ASP A 351 -0.09 2.20 26.05
C ASP A 351 1.42 1.86 26.02
N GLU A 352 2.27 2.84 26.29
CA GLU A 352 3.74 2.69 26.32
C GLU A 352 4.22 1.72 27.43
N GLU A 353 3.43 1.51 28.47
CA GLU A 353 3.66 0.56 29.57
C GLU A 353 3.11 -0.85 29.28
N GLU A 354 2.57 -1.08 28.06
CA GLU A 354 1.92 -2.32 27.61
C GLU A 354 0.61 -2.66 28.38
N GLU A 355 0.00 -1.68 29.04
CA GLU A 355 -1.29 -1.86 29.70
C GLU A 355 -2.44 -1.62 28.71
N PHE A 356 -3.55 -2.37 28.86
CA PHE A 356 -4.71 -2.21 27.99
C PHE A 356 -5.43 -0.88 28.25
N THR A 357 -5.75 -0.18 27.14
CA THR A 357 -6.40 1.13 27.17
C THR A 357 -7.58 1.20 26.20
N ASP A 358 -8.39 2.24 26.31
CA ASP A 358 -9.43 2.55 25.33
C ASP A 358 -8.82 3.24 24.11
N GLY A 359 -8.91 2.61 22.93
CA GLY A 359 -8.41 3.19 21.67
C GLY A 359 -9.33 4.26 21.11
N ARG A 360 -8.73 5.20 20.37
CA ARG A 360 -9.46 6.21 19.58
C ARG A 360 -9.95 5.64 18.25
N THR A 361 -9.17 4.72 17.67
CA THR A 361 -9.45 4.07 16.37
C THR A 361 -10.54 3.02 16.55
N ARG A 362 -11.50 3.01 15.65
CA ARG A 362 -12.56 1.98 15.68
C ARG A 362 -12.01 0.64 15.20
N PRO A 363 -12.32 -0.48 15.87
CA PRO A 363 -11.78 -1.79 15.51
C PRO A 363 -11.96 -2.18 14.03
N PHE A 364 -13.10 -1.80 13.41
CA PHE A 364 -13.35 -2.12 12.01
C PHE A 364 -12.37 -1.46 11.03
N ILE A 365 -11.70 -0.36 11.42
CA ILE A 365 -10.65 0.27 10.61
C ILE A 365 -9.43 -0.64 10.49
N VAL A 366 -9.15 -1.41 11.55
CA VAL A 366 -8.07 -2.40 11.60
C VAL A 366 -8.49 -3.67 10.86
N THR A 367 -9.63 -4.26 11.25
CA THR A 367 -10.06 -5.55 10.71
C THR A 367 -10.40 -5.52 9.20
N ARG A 368 -10.78 -4.35 8.66
CA ARG A 368 -10.99 -4.20 7.20
C ARG A 368 -9.68 -4.23 6.38
N GLU A 369 -8.54 -3.97 7.03
CA GLU A 369 -7.22 -4.05 6.39
C GLU A 369 -6.65 -5.48 6.43
N MET A 370 -7.27 -6.37 7.20
CA MET A 370 -6.85 -7.75 7.34
C MET A 370 -7.53 -8.66 6.31
N GLN A 371 -6.75 -9.52 5.69
CA GLN A 371 -7.21 -10.58 4.80
C GLN A 371 -7.69 -11.78 5.60
N LEU A 372 -6.96 -12.12 6.68
CA LEU A 372 -7.36 -13.16 7.63
C LEU A 372 -8.69 -12.79 8.31
N LYS A 373 -9.57 -13.80 8.41
CA LYS A 373 -10.90 -13.68 9.01
C LYS A 373 -11.19 -14.84 9.94
N PRO A 374 -12.13 -14.69 10.87
CA PRO A 374 -12.68 -15.81 11.61
C PRO A 374 -13.16 -16.92 10.65
N GLY A 375 -12.74 -18.15 10.90
CA GLY A 375 -12.98 -19.32 10.05
C GLY A 375 -11.82 -19.70 9.11
N ASP A 376 -10.84 -18.85 8.90
CA ASP A 376 -9.65 -19.16 8.11
C ASP A 376 -8.62 -19.95 8.95
N VAL A 377 -7.81 -20.77 8.29
CA VAL A 377 -6.61 -21.34 8.90
C VAL A 377 -5.56 -20.23 9.04
N PHE A 378 -4.94 -20.13 10.22
CA PHE A 378 -3.91 -19.12 10.44
C PHE A 378 -2.71 -19.36 9.52
N ASN A 379 -2.28 -18.31 8.80
CA ASN A 379 -1.09 -18.33 7.97
C ASN A 379 -0.18 -17.13 8.28
N ARG A 380 1.08 -17.40 8.64
CA ARG A 380 2.08 -16.39 9.01
C ARG A 380 2.33 -15.35 7.91
N SER A 381 2.44 -15.77 6.66
CA SER A 381 2.75 -14.86 5.55
C SER A 381 1.61 -13.86 5.31
N ILE A 382 0.36 -14.34 5.40
CA ILE A 382 -0.83 -13.49 5.30
C ILE A 382 -0.88 -12.55 6.51
N ALA A 383 -0.67 -13.07 7.72
CA ALA A 383 -0.68 -12.28 8.95
C ALA A 383 0.38 -11.17 8.93
N GLN A 384 1.60 -11.44 8.47
CA GLN A 384 2.65 -10.43 8.31
C GLN A 384 2.24 -9.33 7.33
N THR A 385 1.62 -9.72 6.21
CA THR A 385 1.13 -8.76 5.21
C THR A 385 -0.03 -7.93 5.78
N ASP A 386 -0.91 -8.54 6.58
CA ASP A 386 -2.00 -7.85 7.27
C ASP A 386 -1.47 -6.81 8.27
N LEU A 387 -0.48 -7.20 9.09
CA LEU A 387 0.17 -6.27 10.02
C LEU A 387 0.84 -5.10 9.30
N GLN A 388 1.52 -5.36 8.18
CA GLN A 388 2.12 -4.31 7.37
C GLN A 388 1.06 -3.34 6.81
N ARG A 389 -0.12 -3.84 6.41
CA ARG A 389 -1.22 -2.98 5.95
C ARG A 389 -1.80 -2.14 7.09
N VAL A 390 -2.00 -2.75 8.27
CA VAL A 390 -2.48 -2.03 9.45
C VAL A 390 -1.48 -0.96 9.89
N PHE A 391 -0.19 -1.30 9.97
CA PHE A 391 0.88 -0.34 10.26
C PHE A 391 0.98 0.76 9.20
N GLY A 392 0.79 0.40 7.93
CA GLY A 392 0.76 1.32 6.78
C GLY A 392 -0.36 2.36 6.80
N LEU A 393 -1.36 2.24 7.70
CA LEU A 393 -2.34 3.30 7.95
C LEU A 393 -1.70 4.56 8.55
N GLY A 394 -0.51 4.45 9.16
CA GLY A 394 0.20 5.56 9.82
C GLY A 394 -0.51 6.07 11.08
N LEU A 395 -1.37 5.27 11.69
CA LEU A 395 -2.10 5.58 12.91
C LEU A 395 -1.45 4.99 14.15
N PHE A 396 -0.57 4.02 13.97
CA PHE A 396 0.01 3.20 15.04
C PHE A 396 1.54 3.33 15.04
N GLU A 397 2.11 3.41 16.23
CA GLU A 397 3.56 3.37 16.45
C GLU A 397 4.06 1.94 16.52
N ASP A 398 3.19 1.00 16.97
CA ASP A 398 3.48 -0.43 16.98
C ASP A 398 2.22 -1.25 16.72
N VAL A 399 2.41 -2.43 16.08
CA VAL A 399 1.34 -3.38 15.73
C VAL A 399 1.87 -4.79 15.97
N ARG A 400 1.26 -5.54 16.88
CA ARG A 400 1.70 -6.89 17.27
C ARG A 400 0.56 -7.89 17.18
N LEU A 401 0.90 -9.17 17.02
CA LEU A 401 -0.03 -10.29 17.19
C LEU A 401 0.25 -11.03 18.49
N ALA A 402 -0.82 -11.39 19.18
CA ALA A 402 -0.80 -12.32 20.30
C ALA A 402 -1.89 -13.38 20.09
N PHE A 403 -1.65 -14.60 20.57
CA PHE A 403 -2.55 -15.72 20.41
C PHE A 403 -3.11 -16.15 21.76
N GLU A 404 -4.41 -16.40 21.79
CA GLU A 404 -5.10 -16.98 22.94
C GLU A 404 -5.83 -18.24 22.48
N PRO A 405 -5.90 -19.30 23.30
CA PRO A 405 -6.72 -20.48 22.99
C PRO A 405 -8.19 -20.06 22.81
N GLY A 406 -8.85 -20.64 21.80
CA GLY A 406 -10.29 -20.47 21.62
C GLY A 406 -11.13 -21.22 22.64
N GLU A 407 -12.46 -21.13 22.54
CA GLU A 407 -13.38 -21.98 23.31
C GLU A 407 -13.21 -23.46 22.91
N ASP A 408 -12.95 -23.71 21.62
CA ASP A 408 -12.53 -25.01 21.10
C ASP A 408 -10.99 -25.09 21.11
N PRO A 409 -10.38 -26.13 21.72
CA PRO A 409 -8.92 -26.29 21.78
C PRO A 409 -8.23 -26.38 20.40
N SER A 410 -8.97 -26.71 19.33
CA SER A 410 -8.46 -26.74 17.96
C SER A 410 -8.47 -25.36 17.28
N LYS A 411 -9.01 -24.32 17.93
CA LYS A 411 -9.14 -22.97 17.42
C LYS A 411 -8.27 -21.99 18.20
N VAL A 412 -7.96 -20.87 17.55
CA VAL A 412 -7.16 -19.78 18.15
C VAL A 412 -7.88 -18.44 18.04
N ILE A 413 -7.79 -17.63 19.08
CA ILE A 413 -8.17 -16.22 19.03
C ILE A 413 -6.91 -15.41 18.69
N VAL A 414 -7.00 -14.64 17.61
CA VAL A 414 -5.91 -13.75 17.16
C VAL A 414 -6.16 -12.36 17.74
N ASN A 415 -5.30 -11.91 18.64
CA ASN A 415 -5.34 -10.56 19.20
C ASN A 415 -4.38 -9.67 18.42
N VAL A 416 -4.88 -8.52 17.95
CA VAL A 416 -4.10 -7.47 17.31
C VAL A 416 -3.88 -6.36 18.33
N ASP A 417 -2.68 -6.30 18.90
CA ASP A 417 -2.30 -5.31 19.91
C ASP A 417 -1.70 -4.08 19.24
N LEU A 418 -2.25 -2.91 19.54
CA LEU A 418 -1.99 -1.66 18.84
C LEU A 418 -1.55 -0.57 19.79
N LEU A 419 -0.39 0.04 19.54
CA LEU A 419 0.04 1.28 20.19
C LEU A 419 -0.31 2.46 19.26
N GLU A 420 -1.29 3.30 19.66
CA GLU A 420 -1.72 4.43 18.83
C GLU A 420 -0.74 5.60 18.85
N GLY A 421 -0.29 6.02 17.66
CA GLY A 421 0.56 7.19 17.49
C GLY A 421 -0.18 8.52 17.50
N ASN A 422 0.58 9.59 17.35
CA ASN A 422 0.04 10.94 17.17
C ASN A 422 -0.58 11.12 15.79
N THR A 423 -1.85 11.48 15.73
CA THR A 423 -2.62 11.65 14.50
C THR A 423 -2.78 13.11 14.05
N GLY A 424 -2.32 14.05 14.85
CA GLY A 424 -2.34 15.49 14.55
C GLY A 424 -0.95 16.06 14.29
N SER A 425 -0.79 16.86 13.24
CA SER A 425 0.47 17.55 12.95
C SER A 425 0.22 18.99 12.54
N ILE A 426 1.15 19.86 12.94
CA ILE A 426 1.24 21.25 12.47
C ILE A 426 2.65 21.42 11.90
N ALA A 427 2.74 21.88 10.66
CA ALA A 427 4.01 22.21 10.04
C ALA A 427 4.03 23.68 9.63
N ALA A 428 5.19 24.32 9.74
CA ALA A 428 5.43 25.67 9.23
C ALA A 428 6.69 25.65 8.37
N GLY A 429 6.64 26.37 7.25
CA GLY A 429 7.74 26.46 6.30
C GLY A 429 7.86 27.86 5.73
N ALA A 430 9.00 28.14 5.12
CA ALA A 430 9.22 29.34 4.33
C ALA A 430 10.03 28.97 3.07
N GLY A 431 9.77 29.66 1.97
CA GLY A 431 10.44 29.40 0.70
C GLY A 431 10.52 30.64 -0.18
N VAL A 432 11.22 30.49 -1.28
CA VAL A 432 11.31 31.49 -2.34
C VAL A 432 10.95 30.83 -3.67
N SER A 433 10.09 31.45 -4.45
CA SER A 433 9.65 30.97 -5.76
C SER A 433 9.65 32.14 -6.74
N SER A 434 9.97 31.89 -8.00
CA SER A 434 9.91 32.90 -9.07
C SER A 434 8.50 33.47 -9.25
N ALA A 435 7.47 32.60 -9.09
CA ALA A 435 6.07 33.00 -9.22
C ALA A 435 5.54 33.69 -7.97
N SER A 436 5.87 33.20 -6.78
CA SER A 436 5.32 33.63 -5.50
C SER A 436 6.15 34.72 -4.80
N GLY A 437 7.43 34.87 -5.18
CA GLY A 437 8.40 35.62 -4.40
C GLY A 437 8.78 34.87 -3.10
N ILE A 438 9.00 35.60 -2.03
CA ILE A 438 9.17 35.03 -0.69
C ILE A 438 7.78 34.66 -0.15
N PHE A 439 7.64 33.45 0.38
CA PHE A 439 6.38 32.96 0.98
C PHE A 439 6.62 32.20 2.27
N GLY A 440 5.59 32.15 3.11
CA GLY A 440 5.50 31.30 4.28
C GLY A 440 4.28 30.39 4.18
N THR A 441 4.39 29.17 4.66
CA THR A 441 3.29 28.20 4.73
C THR A 441 3.06 27.76 6.17
N VAL A 442 1.80 27.53 6.52
CA VAL A 442 1.38 26.83 7.72
C VAL A 442 0.38 25.77 7.29
N SER A 443 0.64 24.54 7.64
CA SER A 443 -0.26 23.43 7.41
C SER A 443 -0.66 22.77 8.73
N TYR A 444 -1.91 22.37 8.81
CA TYR A 444 -2.48 21.55 9.87
C TYR A 444 -3.07 20.30 9.25
N GLN A 445 -2.80 19.15 9.84
CA GLN A 445 -3.40 17.89 9.44
C GLN A 445 -3.84 17.12 10.69
N GLN A 446 -5.06 16.63 10.67
CA GLN A 446 -5.62 15.71 11.66
C GLN A 446 -6.05 14.44 10.94
N GLN A 447 -5.32 13.37 11.14
CA GLN A 447 -5.71 12.02 10.71
C GLN A 447 -6.65 11.38 11.73
N ASN A 448 -7.31 10.32 11.33
CA ASN A 448 -8.18 9.50 12.16
C ASN A 448 -9.29 10.30 12.88
N LEU A 449 -9.90 11.22 12.18
CA LEU A 449 -11.01 12.02 12.72
C LEU A 449 -12.15 11.10 13.19
N GLY A 450 -12.48 11.18 14.48
CA GLY A 450 -13.52 10.36 15.09
C GLY A 450 -13.27 8.85 15.06
N GLY A 451 -12.00 8.43 14.89
CA GLY A 451 -11.61 7.03 14.86
C GLY A 451 -11.92 6.30 13.54
N ASN A 452 -12.23 7.03 12.47
CA ASN A 452 -12.64 6.46 11.18
C ASN A 452 -11.53 6.44 10.11
N ASN A 453 -10.28 6.74 10.47
CA ASN A 453 -9.18 6.95 9.53
C ASN A 453 -9.44 8.08 8.51
N GLN A 454 -10.35 9.01 8.82
CA GLN A 454 -10.64 10.17 8.00
C GLN A 454 -9.64 11.28 8.31
N THR A 455 -9.26 12.06 7.28
CA THR A 455 -8.28 13.13 7.41
C THR A 455 -8.90 14.48 7.11
N VAL A 456 -8.67 15.45 8.00
CA VAL A 456 -8.89 16.89 7.73
C VAL A 456 -7.52 17.53 7.58
N ALA A 457 -7.34 18.29 6.51
CA ALA A 457 -6.14 19.09 6.31
C ALA A 457 -6.51 20.55 5.98
N ALA A 458 -5.73 21.48 6.48
CA ALA A 458 -5.84 22.89 6.19
C ALA A 458 -4.45 23.45 5.90
N GLU A 459 -4.32 24.19 4.79
CA GLU A 459 -3.07 24.82 4.38
C GLU A 459 -3.30 26.30 4.12
N VAL A 460 -2.39 27.11 4.63
CA VAL A 460 -2.33 28.55 4.38
C VAL A 460 -0.93 28.88 3.89
N GLN A 461 -0.83 29.37 2.66
CA GLN A 461 0.40 29.95 2.12
C GLN A 461 0.20 31.46 1.89
N LEU A 462 1.11 32.22 2.43
CA LEU A 462 1.14 33.71 2.28
C LEU A 462 2.45 34.07 1.62
N GLY A 463 2.39 34.52 0.38
CA GLY A 463 3.52 35.00 -0.38
C GLY A 463 3.33 36.43 -0.81
N GLU A 464 4.42 37.08 -1.24
CA GLU A 464 4.39 38.41 -1.81
C GLU A 464 3.43 38.51 -3.01
N ARG A 465 3.38 37.42 -3.82
CA ARG A 465 2.62 37.36 -5.07
C ARG A 465 1.48 36.37 -5.01
N ASP A 466 1.48 35.46 -4.02
CA ASP A 466 0.55 34.36 -3.88
C ASP A 466 -0.20 34.38 -2.55
N LEU A 467 -1.41 33.86 -2.61
CA LEU A 467 -2.19 33.45 -1.46
C LEU A 467 -2.80 32.09 -1.79
N LEU A 468 -2.57 31.10 -0.96
CA LEU A 468 -3.26 29.83 -0.97
C LEU A 468 -3.95 29.62 0.36
N LEU A 469 -5.23 29.33 0.30
CA LEU A 469 -6.02 28.78 1.39
C LEU A 469 -6.64 27.50 0.85
N ASP A 470 -6.35 26.39 1.46
CA ASP A 470 -6.91 25.09 1.08
C ASP A 470 -7.40 24.37 2.33
N LEU A 471 -8.60 23.84 2.27
CA LEU A 471 -9.21 23.02 3.29
C LEU A 471 -9.71 21.74 2.63
N SER A 472 -9.33 20.58 3.14
CA SER A 472 -9.75 19.31 2.60
C SER A 472 -10.18 18.33 3.69
N PHE A 473 -11.14 17.47 3.32
CA PHE A 473 -11.57 16.31 4.10
C PHE A 473 -11.48 15.09 3.19
N THR A 474 -10.78 14.07 3.63
CA THR A 474 -10.60 12.82 2.89
C THR A 474 -11.05 11.62 3.71
N ASP A 475 -11.89 10.79 3.12
CA ASP A 475 -12.18 9.43 3.58
C ASP A 475 -11.46 8.45 2.65
N PRO A 476 -10.42 7.77 3.11
CA PRO A 476 -9.60 6.90 2.26
C PRO A 476 -10.29 5.60 1.85
N TRP A 477 -11.33 5.20 2.57
CA TRP A 477 -12.10 4.00 2.26
C TRP A 477 -13.52 4.12 2.83
N ILE A 478 -14.49 4.38 1.96
CA ILE A 478 -15.91 4.52 2.31
C ILE A 478 -16.39 3.26 3.03
N ALA A 479 -16.97 3.43 4.22
CA ALA A 479 -17.45 2.31 5.02
C ALA A 479 -18.48 1.46 4.25
N GLY A 480 -18.25 0.15 4.21
CA GLY A 480 -19.08 -0.82 3.49
C GLY A 480 -18.78 -0.94 1.98
N ASP A 481 -17.85 -0.18 1.43
CA ASP A 481 -17.40 -0.39 0.05
C ASP A 481 -16.37 -1.52 -0.02
N PRO A 482 -16.59 -2.55 -0.86
CA PRO A 482 -15.68 -3.69 -0.95
C PRO A 482 -14.41 -3.43 -1.80
N TYR A 483 -14.24 -2.22 -2.36
CA TYR A 483 -13.19 -1.94 -3.36
C TYR A 483 -12.27 -0.78 -3.01
N ARG A 484 -12.24 -0.32 -1.76
CA ARG A 484 -11.43 0.82 -1.30
C ARG A 484 -11.71 2.14 -2.04
N THR A 485 -12.96 2.42 -2.39
CA THR A 485 -13.32 3.72 -2.94
C THR A 485 -13.09 4.80 -1.89
N SER A 486 -12.31 5.81 -2.26
CA SER A 486 -12.07 7.00 -1.44
C SER A 486 -12.83 8.20 -1.98
N TYR A 487 -13.05 9.21 -1.12
CA TYR A 487 -13.48 10.52 -1.57
C TYR A 487 -12.78 11.64 -0.83
N THR A 488 -12.62 12.76 -1.54
CA THR A 488 -12.07 14.00 -0.98
C THR A 488 -13.02 15.15 -1.29
N VAL A 489 -13.39 15.90 -0.26
CA VAL A 489 -14.11 17.18 -0.39
C VAL A 489 -13.12 18.29 -0.09
N ASN A 490 -13.06 19.31 -0.94
CA ASN A 490 -12.18 20.44 -0.72
C ASN A 490 -12.87 21.77 -0.90
N ALA A 491 -12.33 22.81 -0.23
CA ALA A 491 -12.67 24.21 -0.43
C ALA A 491 -11.38 25.02 -0.48
N PHE A 492 -11.26 25.92 -1.45
CA PHE A 492 -10.02 26.63 -1.66
C PHE A 492 -10.22 28.08 -2.10
N ARG A 493 -9.20 28.87 -1.83
CA ARG A 493 -8.98 30.19 -2.44
C ARG A 493 -7.51 30.32 -2.81
N ARG A 494 -7.26 30.50 -4.11
CA ARG A 494 -5.90 30.62 -4.66
C ARG A 494 -5.81 31.91 -5.46
N ARG A 495 -4.71 32.65 -5.27
CA ARG A 495 -4.35 33.79 -6.05
C ARG A 495 -2.95 33.55 -6.60
N SER A 496 -2.76 33.64 -7.91
CA SER A 496 -1.46 33.46 -8.54
C SER A 496 -1.29 34.34 -9.78
N ILE A 497 -0.06 34.61 -10.16
CA ILE A 497 0.25 35.16 -11.49
C ILE A 497 0.18 33.99 -12.47
N SER A 498 -0.61 34.12 -13.54
CA SER A 498 -0.73 33.09 -14.55
C SER A 498 0.44 33.13 -15.53
N LEU A 499 1.15 32.02 -15.74
CA LEU A 499 2.24 31.91 -16.72
C LEU A 499 1.79 32.14 -18.16
N ILE A 500 0.50 32.03 -18.44
CA ILE A 500 -0.07 32.37 -19.75
C ILE A 500 0.09 33.88 -20.04
N PHE A 501 0.00 34.68 -19.01
CA PHE A 501 0.07 36.16 -19.08
C PHE A 501 1.41 36.72 -18.60
N ASP A 502 2.41 35.90 -18.37
CA ASP A 502 3.74 36.25 -17.89
C ASP A 502 4.79 35.96 -18.98
N GLU A 503 5.98 36.54 -18.84
CA GLU A 503 7.14 36.38 -19.74
C GLU A 503 6.88 36.78 -21.21
N GLY A 504 7.86 36.56 -22.08
CA GLY A 504 7.86 36.90 -23.49
C GLY A 504 8.36 38.34 -23.75
N ASN A 505 8.54 38.70 -25.03
CA ASN A 505 9.05 40.01 -25.42
C ASN A 505 8.17 40.63 -26.54
N PRO A 506 7.41 41.71 -26.29
CA PRO A 506 7.40 42.53 -25.08
C PRO A 506 6.67 41.89 -23.90
N GLU A 507 7.12 42.17 -22.67
CA GLU A 507 6.36 41.84 -21.46
C GLU A 507 5.08 42.72 -21.41
N VAL A 508 3.93 42.08 -21.59
CA VAL A 508 2.63 42.77 -21.59
C VAL A 508 2.03 42.76 -20.18
N ARG A 509 1.77 43.93 -19.64
CA ARG A 509 1.26 44.17 -18.28
C ARG A 509 -0.15 44.74 -18.30
N LEU A 510 -0.77 44.88 -17.12
CA LEU A 510 -2.02 45.62 -16.94
C LEU A 510 -1.84 47.12 -17.18
N PRO A 511 -2.94 47.90 -17.41
CA PRO A 511 -2.84 49.35 -17.61
C PRO A 511 -2.17 50.12 -16.48
N ASN A 512 -2.15 49.57 -15.26
CA ASN A 512 -1.46 50.18 -14.11
C ASN A 512 0.01 49.71 -13.95
N GLY A 513 0.50 48.85 -14.88
CA GLY A 513 1.85 48.31 -14.86
C GLY A 513 2.01 46.98 -14.09
N ASP A 514 0.97 46.48 -13.46
CA ASP A 514 1.00 45.26 -12.70
C ASP A 514 0.97 43.99 -13.60
N ARG A 515 1.38 42.84 -13.04
CA ARG A 515 1.12 41.51 -13.65
C ARG A 515 -0.31 41.07 -13.35
N PRO A 516 -1.04 40.46 -14.32
CA PRO A 516 -2.37 39.94 -14.10
C PRO A 516 -2.35 38.81 -13.06
N ARG A 517 -3.27 38.87 -12.10
CA ARG A 517 -3.47 37.82 -11.10
C ARG A 517 -4.78 37.11 -11.34
N VAL A 518 -4.74 35.78 -11.31
CA VAL A 518 -5.92 34.92 -11.41
C VAL A 518 -6.28 34.48 -9.99
N ILE A 519 -7.45 34.87 -9.54
CA ILE A 519 -8.02 34.45 -8.27
C ILE A 519 -9.06 33.36 -8.54
N ARG A 520 -8.85 32.20 -7.95
CA ARG A 520 -9.76 31.07 -8.01
C ARG A 520 -10.32 30.80 -6.62
N THR A 521 -11.63 30.81 -6.46
CA THR A 521 -12.31 30.47 -5.20
C THR A 521 -13.36 29.44 -5.50
N GLY A 522 -13.34 28.33 -4.78
CA GLY A 522 -14.26 27.23 -5.08
C GLY A 522 -14.14 26.07 -4.12
N GLY A 523 -14.70 24.97 -4.55
CA GLY A 523 -14.65 23.70 -3.85
C GLY A 523 -15.19 22.60 -4.73
N GLY A 524 -15.02 21.36 -4.27
CA GLY A 524 -15.42 20.19 -5.04
C GLY A 524 -15.44 18.92 -4.23
N ILE A 525 -15.82 17.85 -4.90
CA ILE A 525 -15.74 16.49 -4.41
C ILE A 525 -15.13 15.63 -5.50
N ASN A 526 -14.23 14.75 -5.12
CA ASN A 526 -13.62 13.78 -6.02
C ASN A 526 -13.69 12.39 -5.40
N PHE A 527 -14.09 11.41 -6.19
CA PHE A 527 -14.09 9.99 -5.85
C PHE A 527 -12.96 9.30 -6.60
N THR A 528 -12.27 8.38 -5.93
CA THR A 528 -11.20 7.58 -6.54
C THR A 528 -11.42 6.12 -6.19
N ARG A 529 -11.36 5.23 -7.20
CA ARG A 529 -11.59 3.80 -7.04
C ARG A 529 -10.50 2.99 -7.75
N PRO A 530 -9.71 2.20 -7.01
CA PRO A 530 -8.83 1.19 -7.60
C PRO A 530 -9.67 0.05 -8.21
N LEU A 531 -9.27 -0.44 -9.38
CA LEU A 531 -9.90 -1.58 -10.05
C LEU A 531 -9.05 -2.83 -9.79
N ALA A 532 -9.20 -3.38 -8.61
CA ALA A 532 -8.62 -4.65 -8.22
C ALA A 532 -9.74 -5.69 -7.99
N PRO A 533 -9.48 -7.01 -8.13
CA PRO A 533 -10.46 -8.05 -7.84
C PRO A 533 -10.90 -8.06 -6.37
N ASP A 534 -10.00 -7.71 -5.47
CA ASP A 534 -10.20 -7.61 -4.02
C ASP A 534 -9.45 -6.39 -3.45
N PRO A 535 -9.76 -5.94 -2.23
CA PRO A 535 -9.14 -4.74 -1.65
C PRO A 535 -7.66 -4.91 -1.26
N PHE A 536 -7.14 -6.14 -1.30
CA PHE A 536 -5.77 -6.48 -0.88
C PHE A 536 -4.82 -6.61 -2.07
N SER A 537 -5.36 -6.84 -3.26
CA SER A 537 -4.59 -6.96 -4.50
C SER A 537 -4.16 -5.59 -5.03
N ARG A 538 -2.97 -5.54 -5.64
CA ARG A 538 -2.50 -4.33 -6.31
C ARG A 538 -3.36 -4.03 -7.53
N ALA A 539 -3.99 -2.85 -7.54
CA ALA A 539 -4.72 -2.36 -8.69
C ALA A 539 -3.75 -1.81 -9.75
N GLU A 540 -3.79 -2.34 -10.97
CA GLU A 540 -3.11 -1.70 -12.11
C GLU A 540 -3.84 -0.45 -12.59
N TRP A 541 -5.18 -0.43 -12.50
CA TRP A 541 -6.01 0.67 -12.92
C TRP A 541 -6.67 1.35 -11.73
N THR A 542 -6.68 2.66 -11.77
CA THR A 542 -7.44 3.51 -10.83
C THR A 542 -8.30 4.46 -11.63
N LEU A 543 -9.59 4.53 -11.32
CA LEU A 543 -10.53 5.49 -11.89
C LEU A 543 -10.82 6.60 -10.91
N SER A 544 -11.09 7.80 -11.45
CA SER A 544 -11.57 8.94 -10.66
C SER A 544 -12.72 9.64 -11.35
N ALA A 545 -13.62 10.21 -10.53
CA ALA A 545 -14.71 11.05 -10.98
C ALA A 545 -14.91 12.19 -9.99
N GLY A 546 -15.03 13.42 -10.47
CA GLY A 546 -15.12 14.60 -9.63
C GLY A 546 -16.11 15.63 -10.12
N PHE A 547 -16.54 16.47 -9.19
CA PHE A 547 -17.32 17.67 -9.43
C PHE A 547 -16.62 18.84 -8.76
N GLN A 548 -16.41 19.96 -9.48
CA GLN A 548 -15.78 21.14 -8.95
C GLN A 548 -16.49 22.42 -9.40
N TYR A 549 -16.72 23.33 -8.47
CA TYR A 549 -17.20 24.69 -8.70
C TYR A 549 -16.06 25.66 -8.47
N GLN A 550 -15.84 26.62 -9.39
CA GLN A 550 -14.83 27.66 -9.30
C GLN A 550 -15.41 29.01 -9.76
N GLY A 551 -15.30 30.01 -8.92
CA GLY A 551 -15.43 31.40 -9.31
C GLY A 551 -14.04 31.98 -9.59
N ILE A 552 -13.84 32.56 -10.77
CA ILE A 552 -12.57 33.07 -11.25
C ILE A 552 -12.66 34.57 -11.41
N ARG A 553 -11.60 35.30 -10.99
CA ARG A 553 -11.47 36.74 -11.14
C ARG A 553 -10.07 37.10 -11.60
N LEU A 554 -10.00 38.03 -12.54
CA LEU A 554 -8.75 38.63 -13.00
C LEU A 554 -8.57 39.96 -12.26
N GLU A 555 -7.52 40.10 -11.45
CA GLU A 555 -7.29 41.25 -10.56
C GLU A 555 -5.88 41.78 -10.73
N ASP A 556 -5.71 43.10 -10.41
CA ASP A 556 -4.40 43.72 -10.24
C ASP A 556 -3.83 43.47 -8.82
N SER A 557 -2.70 44.11 -8.49
CA SER A 557 -2.07 43.98 -7.16
C SER A 557 -2.95 44.56 -6.03
N ASP A 558 -3.79 45.53 -6.32
CA ASP A 558 -4.70 46.18 -5.37
C ASP A 558 -6.03 45.42 -5.21
N GLY A 559 -6.25 44.32 -5.96
CA GLY A 559 -7.48 43.55 -5.94
C GLY A 559 -8.62 44.15 -6.77
N ARG A 560 -8.32 45.08 -7.68
CA ARG A 560 -9.30 45.61 -8.63
C ARG A 560 -9.42 44.64 -9.82
N VAL A 561 -10.66 44.35 -10.19
CA VAL A 561 -10.93 43.47 -11.36
C VAL A 561 -10.51 44.19 -12.64
N THR A 562 -9.61 43.55 -13.40
CA THR A 562 -9.02 44.09 -14.63
C THR A 562 -9.11 43.03 -15.73
N PRO A 563 -10.17 43.05 -16.59
CA PRO A 563 -10.42 42.01 -17.59
C PRO A 563 -9.53 42.06 -18.83
N ARG A 564 -8.73 43.14 -18.98
CA ARG A 564 -7.90 43.39 -20.16
C ARG A 564 -6.51 43.86 -19.76
N ASP A 565 -5.53 43.58 -20.60
CA ASP A 565 -4.18 44.06 -20.48
C ASP A 565 -4.00 45.53 -21.00
N SER A 566 -2.78 46.07 -20.93
CA SER A 566 -2.43 47.41 -21.41
C SER A 566 -2.59 47.61 -22.92
N GLN A 567 -2.61 46.52 -23.67
CA GLN A 567 -2.86 46.52 -25.13
C GLN A 567 -4.34 46.21 -25.48
N ASN A 568 -5.20 46.16 -24.46
CA ASN A 568 -6.65 45.89 -24.58
C ASN A 568 -7.00 44.45 -24.97
N ASN A 569 -6.06 43.45 -24.85
CA ASN A 569 -6.35 42.04 -25.06
C ASN A 569 -7.14 41.47 -23.89
N LEU A 570 -8.02 40.49 -24.19
CA LEU A 570 -8.80 39.83 -23.15
C LEU A 570 -7.94 38.92 -22.29
N LEU A 571 -8.15 38.96 -20.95
CA LEU A 571 -7.55 38.11 -19.96
C LEU A 571 -8.58 37.15 -19.32
N SER A 572 -9.88 37.41 -19.50
CA SER A 572 -11.00 36.61 -19.01
C SER A 572 -11.94 36.22 -20.16
N PHE A 573 -12.76 35.20 -19.98
CA PHE A 573 -13.74 34.81 -20.96
C PHE A 573 -14.85 35.86 -21.12
N THR A 574 -15.35 36.36 -19.98
CA THR A 574 -16.30 37.46 -19.98
C THR A 574 -15.58 38.82 -19.99
N ASN A 575 -16.20 39.82 -20.58
CA ASN A 575 -15.66 41.20 -20.54
C ASN A 575 -15.65 41.81 -19.13
N GLY A 576 -16.28 41.13 -18.16
CA GLY A 576 -16.37 41.64 -16.78
C GLY A 576 -15.24 41.19 -15.87
N GLY A 577 -14.27 40.38 -16.35
CA GLY A 577 -13.16 39.85 -15.55
C GLY A 577 -13.57 38.85 -14.46
N ARG A 578 -14.79 38.32 -14.56
CA ARG A 578 -15.37 37.36 -13.61
C ARG A 578 -16.06 36.25 -14.34
N ASP A 579 -15.56 35.04 -14.17
CA ASP A 579 -16.04 33.85 -14.83
C ASP A 579 -16.42 32.79 -13.80
N THR A 580 -17.26 31.85 -14.19
CA THR A 580 -17.65 30.69 -13.35
C THR A 580 -17.39 29.43 -14.15
N LEU A 581 -16.67 28.48 -13.55
CA LEU A 581 -16.49 27.15 -14.10
C LEU A 581 -17.14 26.11 -13.17
N VAL A 582 -17.97 25.29 -13.74
CA VAL A 582 -18.57 24.10 -13.08
C VAL A 582 -18.10 22.90 -13.86
N ASN A 583 -17.22 22.11 -13.28
CA ASN A 583 -16.52 21.02 -13.98
C ASN A 583 -16.98 19.66 -13.48
N LEU A 584 -17.20 18.74 -14.41
CA LEU A 584 -17.18 17.30 -14.18
C LEU A 584 -15.83 16.77 -14.67
N SER A 585 -15.07 16.11 -13.80
CA SER A 585 -13.78 15.53 -14.13
C SER A 585 -13.84 14.00 -14.08
N PHE A 586 -13.19 13.38 -15.05
CA PHE A 586 -13.02 11.92 -15.12
C PHE A 586 -11.56 11.62 -15.39
N GLY A 587 -11.02 10.61 -14.72
CA GLY A 587 -9.64 10.20 -14.86
C GLY A 587 -9.48 8.69 -14.85
N ALA A 588 -8.45 8.21 -15.54
CA ALA A 588 -8.01 6.84 -15.50
C ALA A 588 -6.48 6.81 -15.44
N THR A 589 -5.95 6.07 -14.50
CA THR A 589 -4.51 5.87 -14.32
C THR A 589 -4.21 4.37 -14.37
N ARG A 590 -3.18 3.99 -15.15
CA ARG A 590 -2.62 2.63 -15.15
C ARG A 590 -1.18 2.70 -14.72
N ASP A 591 -0.86 2.14 -13.56
CA ASP A 591 0.51 2.14 -13.01
C ASP A 591 1.09 0.73 -12.98
N ARG A 592 2.11 0.51 -13.79
CA ARG A 592 2.89 -0.73 -13.91
C ARG A 592 4.37 -0.51 -13.61
N ARG A 593 4.70 0.57 -12.92
CA ARG A 593 6.08 0.84 -12.50
C ARG A 593 6.49 -0.13 -11.39
N ASN A 594 7.76 -0.47 -11.36
CA ASN A 594 8.34 -1.25 -10.25
C ASN A 594 8.38 -0.46 -8.94
N SER A 595 8.66 0.86 -9.03
CA SER A 595 8.64 1.78 -7.88
C SER A 595 7.90 3.06 -8.25
N PRO A 596 7.00 3.58 -7.39
CA PRO A 596 6.34 4.87 -7.62
C PRO A 596 7.27 6.07 -7.45
N LEU A 597 8.26 6.00 -6.54
CA LEU A 597 9.17 7.10 -6.23
C LEU A 597 10.37 7.12 -7.17
N GLU A 598 10.96 5.97 -7.46
CA GLU A 598 12.16 5.81 -8.29
C GLU A 598 11.96 4.73 -9.34
N PRO A 599 11.13 5.00 -10.35
CA PRO A 599 10.85 4.01 -11.38
C PRO A 599 12.06 3.78 -12.28
N THR A 600 12.46 2.52 -12.39
CA THR A 600 13.50 2.08 -13.33
C THR A 600 12.95 1.16 -14.41
N GLN A 601 11.76 0.58 -14.19
CA GLN A 601 11.11 -0.34 -15.12
C GLN A 601 9.61 -0.16 -15.11
N GLY A 602 8.98 -0.39 -16.27
CA GLY A 602 7.52 -0.41 -16.40
C GLY A 602 6.95 0.83 -17.05
N SER A 603 5.68 1.12 -16.81
CA SER A 603 4.99 2.24 -17.44
C SER A 603 3.91 2.86 -16.58
N LEU A 604 3.61 4.12 -16.85
CA LEU A 604 2.54 4.88 -16.22
C LEU A 604 1.73 5.59 -17.32
N LEU A 605 0.45 5.24 -17.44
CA LEU A 605 -0.50 5.92 -18.31
C LEU A 605 -1.50 6.71 -17.46
N ARG A 606 -1.70 7.97 -17.79
CA ARG A 606 -2.75 8.82 -17.23
C ARG A 606 -3.58 9.42 -18.34
N VAL A 607 -4.89 9.35 -18.23
CA VAL A 607 -5.85 9.99 -19.13
C VAL A 607 -6.85 10.75 -18.28
N GLY A 608 -7.17 11.97 -18.68
CA GLY A 608 -8.12 12.84 -17.98
C GLY A 608 -9.02 13.60 -18.94
N MET A 609 -10.26 13.80 -18.52
CA MET A 609 -11.26 14.60 -19.20
C MET A 609 -11.94 15.53 -18.19
N ASP A 610 -11.98 16.82 -18.50
CA ASP A 610 -12.76 17.81 -17.76
C ASP A 610 -13.85 18.38 -18.67
N GLN A 611 -15.10 18.19 -18.29
CA GLN A 611 -16.26 18.73 -18.97
C GLN A 611 -16.84 19.86 -18.15
N THR A 612 -16.82 21.09 -18.66
CA THR A 612 -17.53 22.21 -18.04
C THR A 612 -19.01 22.15 -18.37
N LEU A 613 -19.82 22.62 -17.42
CA LEU A 613 -21.25 22.83 -17.59
C LEU A 613 -21.52 24.34 -17.75
N PRO A 614 -22.37 24.79 -18.70
CA PRO A 614 -22.61 26.21 -18.95
C PRO A 614 -23.51 26.82 -17.86
N ILE A 615 -23.01 26.85 -16.63
CA ILE A 615 -23.71 27.34 -15.43
C ILE A 615 -22.95 28.54 -14.86
N GLY A 616 -23.64 29.61 -14.53
CA GLY A 616 -23.07 30.80 -13.92
C GLY A 616 -22.58 31.85 -14.90
N SER A 617 -21.60 32.66 -14.51
CA SER A 617 -21.09 33.76 -15.33
C SER A 617 -20.24 33.24 -16.48
N GLY A 618 -20.56 33.65 -17.72
CA GLY A 618 -19.87 33.26 -18.94
C GLY A 618 -20.53 32.08 -19.64
N GLN A 619 -21.31 31.24 -18.97
CA GLN A 619 -21.89 30.00 -19.54
C GLN A 619 -20.90 29.20 -20.38
N ILE A 620 -19.70 29.00 -19.81
CA ILE A 620 -18.52 28.44 -20.49
C ILE A 620 -18.71 26.94 -20.68
N LEU A 621 -18.65 26.49 -21.93
CA LEU A 621 -18.80 25.08 -22.29
C LEU A 621 -17.56 24.60 -23.03
N PHE A 622 -16.73 23.83 -22.39
CA PHE A 622 -15.62 23.14 -23.03
C PHE A 622 -15.44 21.71 -22.52
N ASN A 623 -14.76 20.92 -23.32
CA ASN A 623 -14.20 19.63 -22.92
C ASN A 623 -12.68 19.73 -23.03
N ARG A 624 -11.96 19.46 -21.93
CA ARG A 624 -10.51 19.41 -21.90
C ARG A 624 -10.07 17.94 -21.80
N LEU A 625 -9.34 17.47 -22.81
CA LEU A 625 -8.72 16.17 -22.83
C LEU A 625 -7.24 16.27 -22.52
N ARG A 626 -6.71 15.37 -21.74
CA ARG A 626 -5.27 15.26 -21.41
C ARG A 626 -4.85 13.82 -21.35
N GLY A 627 -3.64 13.54 -21.82
CA GLY A 627 -3.02 12.23 -21.75
C GLY A 627 -1.53 12.35 -21.43
N SER A 628 -1.00 11.43 -20.66
CA SER A 628 0.43 11.30 -20.38
C SER A 628 0.79 9.83 -20.32
N TYR A 629 1.87 9.46 -21.00
CA TYR A 629 2.43 8.13 -20.99
C TYR A 629 3.92 8.18 -20.66
N SER A 630 4.33 7.55 -19.55
CA SER A 630 5.71 7.39 -19.17
C SER A 630 6.13 5.94 -19.33
N TYR A 631 7.36 5.71 -19.82
CA TYR A 631 7.93 4.39 -20.00
C TYR A 631 9.37 4.36 -19.52
N TYR A 632 9.72 3.33 -18.77
CA TYR A 632 11.02 3.19 -18.11
C TYR A 632 11.67 1.90 -18.55
N ILE A 633 12.94 1.99 -18.97
CA ILE A 633 13.74 0.87 -19.41
C ILE A 633 14.97 0.79 -18.51
N PRO A 634 15.18 -0.32 -17.79
CA PRO A 634 16.43 -0.50 -17.04
C PRO A 634 17.59 -0.62 -18.02
N VAL A 635 18.67 0.08 -17.74
CA VAL A 635 19.91 0.05 -18.54
C VAL A 635 21.09 -0.02 -17.62
N ASP A 636 22.21 -0.49 -18.15
CA ASP A 636 23.50 -0.55 -17.45
C ASP A 636 24.60 0.00 -18.37
N TRP A 637 24.65 1.36 -18.49
CA TRP A 637 25.61 2.01 -19.39
C TRP A 637 26.83 2.59 -18.69
N PHE A 638 26.59 3.35 -17.60
CA PHE A 638 27.62 4.02 -16.83
C PHE A 638 27.43 3.77 -15.34
N ASN A 639 28.30 2.98 -14.76
CA ASN A 639 28.31 2.81 -13.31
C ASN A 639 29.49 3.57 -12.72
N LEU A 640 29.22 4.73 -12.08
CA LEU A 640 30.21 5.53 -11.37
C LEU A 640 30.34 5.10 -9.90
N THR A 641 29.43 4.27 -9.43
CA THR A 641 29.45 3.73 -8.08
C THR A 641 30.27 2.44 -8.02
N LYS A 642 30.65 2.02 -6.82
CA LYS A 642 31.25 0.69 -6.59
C LYS A 642 30.21 -0.43 -6.52
N ASP A 643 28.93 -0.07 -6.49
CA ASP A 643 27.81 -1.00 -6.46
C ASP A 643 27.43 -1.38 -7.89
N PRO A 644 27.65 -2.64 -8.32
CA PRO A 644 27.28 -3.07 -9.66
C PRO A 644 25.77 -3.14 -9.89
N GLU A 645 24.97 -3.19 -8.83
CA GLU A 645 23.49 -3.29 -8.91
C GLU A 645 22.78 -1.92 -8.80
N ALA A 646 23.54 -0.82 -8.72
CA ALA A 646 22.96 0.51 -8.60
C ALA A 646 22.07 0.84 -9.79
N PRO A 647 20.78 1.17 -9.57
CA PRO A 647 19.77 1.21 -10.62
C PRO A 647 20.00 2.37 -11.60
N GLN A 648 19.94 2.05 -12.91
CA GLN A 648 19.98 3.02 -14.00
C GLN A 648 18.72 2.88 -14.85
N ALA A 649 18.23 3.98 -15.40
CA ALA A 649 17.03 3.95 -16.23
C ALA A 649 17.08 4.94 -17.38
N LEU A 650 16.56 4.50 -18.51
CA LEU A 650 16.14 5.38 -19.59
C LEU A 650 14.64 5.63 -19.44
N ALA A 651 14.27 6.88 -19.17
CA ALA A 651 12.91 7.29 -18.91
C ALA A 651 12.39 8.16 -20.05
N PHE A 652 11.23 7.83 -20.58
CA PHE A 652 10.53 8.58 -21.62
C PHE A 652 9.19 9.05 -21.10
N ASN A 653 8.79 10.26 -21.47
CA ASN A 653 7.45 10.77 -21.21
C ASN A 653 6.92 11.45 -22.48
N LEU A 654 5.71 11.11 -22.86
CA LEU A 654 4.93 11.77 -23.89
C LEU A 654 3.62 12.24 -23.27
N GLN A 655 3.34 13.52 -23.38
CA GLN A 655 2.09 14.09 -22.88
C GLN A 655 1.50 15.09 -23.88
N GLY A 656 0.19 15.22 -23.83
CA GLY A 656 -0.53 16.15 -24.69
C GLY A 656 -1.94 16.40 -24.19
N GLY A 657 -2.55 17.43 -24.73
CA GLY A 657 -3.92 17.78 -24.38
C GLY A 657 -4.53 18.75 -25.37
N THR A 658 -5.85 18.82 -25.35
CA THR A 658 -6.63 19.75 -26.20
C THR A 658 -7.87 20.22 -25.47
N VAL A 659 -8.31 21.44 -25.78
CA VAL A 659 -9.59 22.02 -25.31
C VAL A 659 -10.52 22.17 -26.49
N ILE A 660 -11.67 21.52 -26.43
CA ILE A 660 -12.73 21.56 -27.44
C ILE A 660 -13.88 22.42 -26.90
N GLY A 661 -14.31 23.42 -27.66
CA GLY A 661 -15.35 24.36 -27.25
C GLY A 661 -14.79 25.71 -26.82
N ASP A 662 -15.45 26.37 -25.86
CA ASP A 662 -15.03 27.64 -25.33
C ASP A 662 -13.68 27.51 -24.62
N LEU A 663 -12.79 28.51 -24.80
CA LEU A 663 -11.51 28.50 -24.10
C LEU A 663 -11.32 29.84 -23.38
N PRO A 664 -11.50 29.88 -22.04
CA PRO A 664 -11.03 31.02 -21.26
C PRO A 664 -9.52 31.17 -21.41
N PRO A 665 -8.96 32.40 -21.60
CA PRO A 665 -7.53 32.58 -21.78
C PRO A 665 -6.66 31.94 -20.68
N TYR A 666 -7.09 32.08 -19.44
CA TYR A 666 -6.40 31.51 -18.24
C TYR A 666 -6.51 29.97 -18.12
N GLU A 667 -7.24 29.30 -19.03
CA GLU A 667 -7.37 27.83 -19.10
C GLU A 667 -6.58 27.22 -20.26
N ALA A 668 -5.87 28.04 -21.07
CA ALA A 668 -4.95 27.54 -22.08
C ALA A 668 -3.81 26.72 -21.48
N PHE A 669 -3.18 25.88 -22.28
CA PHE A 669 -1.98 25.17 -21.86
C PHE A 669 -0.77 26.11 -21.98
N SER A 670 0.10 26.09 -20.96
CA SER A 670 1.34 26.86 -20.93
C SER A 670 2.55 25.96 -21.10
N LEU A 671 3.52 26.35 -21.91
CA LEU A 671 4.71 25.60 -22.26
C LEU A 671 5.98 26.38 -21.90
N GLY A 672 7.03 25.68 -21.47
CA GLY A 672 8.30 26.22 -21.00
C GLY A 672 8.52 25.96 -19.51
N GLY A 673 9.79 25.92 -19.07
CA GLY A 673 10.19 25.80 -17.68
C GLY A 673 10.49 24.41 -17.18
N ALA A 674 10.67 24.27 -15.85
CA ALA A 674 11.16 23.07 -15.17
C ALA A 674 10.31 21.82 -15.43
N ASN A 675 9.01 21.98 -15.64
CA ASN A 675 8.06 20.88 -15.86
C ASN A 675 7.64 20.72 -17.34
N SER A 676 8.14 21.54 -18.24
CA SER A 676 7.86 21.49 -19.67
C SER A 676 9.17 21.38 -20.47
N VAL A 677 9.77 22.47 -20.93
CA VAL A 677 11.04 22.48 -21.66
C VAL A 677 12.07 23.18 -20.80
N ARG A 678 12.99 22.42 -20.21
CA ARG A 678 14.09 22.96 -19.40
C ARG A 678 15.07 23.73 -20.29
N GLY A 679 15.57 24.84 -19.78
CA GLY A 679 16.37 25.83 -20.54
C GLY A 679 15.58 27.10 -20.85
N TYR A 680 14.25 27.03 -20.88
CA TYR A 680 13.34 28.18 -20.96
C TYR A 680 12.82 28.63 -19.60
N GLU A 681 12.36 29.87 -19.49
CA GLU A 681 11.59 30.32 -18.34
C GLU A 681 10.20 29.67 -18.28
N GLU A 682 9.57 29.74 -17.11
CA GLU A 682 8.24 29.16 -16.91
C GLU A 682 7.21 29.88 -17.82
N GLY A 683 6.62 29.12 -18.75
CA GLY A 683 5.61 29.64 -19.67
C GLY A 683 6.14 30.39 -20.89
N ASP A 684 7.45 30.47 -21.11
CA ASP A 684 8.07 31.31 -22.16
C ASP A 684 8.06 30.68 -23.56
N VAL A 685 7.89 29.35 -23.68
CA VAL A 685 7.78 28.68 -24.98
C VAL A 685 6.47 28.99 -25.68
N GLY A 686 5.35 28.99 -24.95
CA GLY A 686 4.07 29.23 -25.61
C GLY A 686 2.85 29.03 -24.72
N SER A 687 1.69 29.34 -25.27
CA SER A 687 0.41 28.99 -24.68
C SER A 687 -0.62 28.72 -25.78
N GLY A 688 -1.24 27.54 -25.75
CA GLY A 688 -2.14 27.09 -26.82
C GLY A 688 -3.39 26.39 -26.34
N ARG A 689 -4.30 26.19 -27.27
CA ARG A 689 -5.51 25.36 -27.10
C ARG A 689 -5.15 23.87 -27.04
N THR A 690 -4.11 23.49 -27.77
CA THR A 690 -3.61 22.11 -27.88
C THR A 690 -2.11 22.14 -27.61
N TYR A 691 -1.57 21.07 -27.04
CA TYR A 691 -0.13 20.92 -26.89
C TYR A 691 0.32 19.49 -27.04
N LEU A 692 1.58 19.33 -27.36
CA LEU A 692 2.31 18.07 -27.33
C LEU A 692 3.66 18.32 -26.68
N GLN A 693 4.08 17.42 -25.78
CA GLN A 693 5.37 17.49 -25.11
C GLN A 693 5.99 16.11 -25.03
N ALA A 694 7.29 16.02 -25.29
CA ALA A 694 8.08 14.80 -25.19
C ALA A 694 9.35 15.05 -24.36
N THR A 695 9.68 14.10 -23.51
CA THR A 695 10.91 14.12 -22.69
C THR A 695 11.60 12.78 -22.79
N ALA A 696 12.93 12.79 -22.92
CA ALA A 696 13.80 11.65 -22.73
C ALA A 696 14.84 11.98 -21.67
N GLU A 697 15.00 11.09 -20.69
CA GLU A 697 15.92 11.31 -19.58
C GLU A 697 16.68 10.02 -19.27
N TYR A 698 18.03 10.07 -19.25
CA TYR A 698 18.87 9.01 -18.74
C TYR A 698 19.25 9.31 -17.31
N ARG A 699 18.88 8.43 -16.39
CA ARG A 699 19.13 8.52 -14.94
C ARG A 699 20.17 7.51 -14.54
N PHE A 700 21.19 7.96 -13.79
CA PHE A 700 22.30 7.11 -13.36
C PHE A 700 22.81 7.48 -11.97
N PRO A 701 23.31 6.54 -11.19
CA PRO A 701 23.89 6.80 -9.87
C PRO A 701 25.27 7.43 -9.99
N ILE A 702 25.58 8.42 -9.13
CA ILE A 702 26.92 9.01 -8.97
C ILE A 702 27.52 8.55 -7.64
N PHE A 703 26.76 8.67 -6.56
CA PHE A 703 27.07 8.16 -5.22
C PHE A 703 25.79 7.54 -4.62
N SER A 704 25.87 6.89 -3.46
CA SER A 704 24.73 6.21 -2.84
C SER A 704 23.48 7.10 -2.65
N PHE A 705 23.65 8.40 -2.45
CA PHE A 705 22.57 9.36 -2.22
C PHE A 705 22.48 10.47 -3.30
N ILE A 706 23.35 10.42 -4.30
CA ILE A 706 23.38 11.39 -5.41
C ILE A 706 23.33 10.66 -6.74
N GLY A 707 22.29 10.97 -7.53
CA GLY A 707 22.18 10.55 -8.92
C GLY A 707 22.44 11.68 -9.90
N GLY A 708 22.71 11.31 -11.14
CA GLY A 708 22.80 12.20 -12.29
C GLY A 708 21.66 11.99 -13.26
N ALA A 709 21.36 13.00 -14.06
CA ALA A 709 20.42 12.89 -15.18
C ALA A 709 20.96 13.64 -16.40
N LEU A 710 20.80 13.04 -17.58
CA LEU A 710 20.94 13.72 -18.87
C LEU A 710 19.57 13.76 -19.52
N PHE A 711 19.17 14.90 -20.05
CA PHE A 711 17.82 15.04 -20.55
C PHE A 711 17.73 15.81 -21.87
N MET A 712 16.63 15.56 -22.59
CA MET A 712 16.17 16.30 -23.74
C MET A 712 14.64 16.47 -23.62
N ASP A 713 14.18 17.69 -23.81
CA ASP A 713 12.77 18.10 -23.75
C ASP A 713 12.37 18.77 -25.06
N TYR A 714 11.15 18.51 -25.52
CA TYR A 714 10.53 19.22 -26.61
C TYR A 714 9.05 19.46 -26.29
N ALA A 715 8.56 20.65 -26.56
CA ALA A 715 7.12 20.92 -26.49
C ALA A 715 6.70 21.89 -27.61
N THR A 716 5.43 21.76 -28.03
CA THR A 716 4.82 22.64 -29.02
C THR A 716 3.33 22.85 -28.72
N ASP A 717 2.82 24.03 -29.00
CA ASP A 717 1.40 24.35 -28.97
C ASP A 717 0.67 24.00 -30.28
N LEU A 718 1.38 23.33 -31.20
CA LEU A 718 0.90 22.93 -32.54
C LEU A 718 0.31 24.07 -33.37
N GLY A 719 0.78 25.29 -33.14
CA GLY A 719 0.29 26.51 -33.81
C GLY A 719 -1.09 26.98 -33.34
N THR A 720 -1.55 26.54 -32.15
CA THR A 720 -2.87 26.89 -31.61
C THR A 720 -2.82 28.07 -30.63
N GLY A 721 -1.71 28.77 -30.54
CA GLY A 721 -1.56 29.98 -29.71
C GLY A 721 -2.55 31.08 -30.11
N ASP A 722 -2.77 31.29 -31.39
CA ASP A 722 -3.71 32.28 -31.91
C ASP A 722 -5.20 31.89 -31.65
N ASP A 723 -5.50 30.64 -31.38
CA ASP A 723 -6.84 30.15 -31.04
C ASP A 723 -7.23 30.46 -29.58
N VAL A 724 -6.29 31.01 -28.79
CA VAL A 724 -6.55 31.46 -27.42
C VAL A 724 -7.09 32.88 -27.43
N PRO A 725 -8.29 33.16 -26.87
CA PRO A 725 -8.84 34.53 -26.83
C PRO A 725 -7.87 35.51 -26.19
N GLY A 726 -7.67 36.66 -26.83
CA GLY A 726 -6.69 37.65 -26.40
C GLY A 726 -5.25 37.38 -26.85
N ASN A 727 -5.02 36.25 -27.53
CA ASN A 727 -3.75 35.79 -28.09
C ASN A 727 -2.54 36.03 -27.14
N PRO A 728 -2.57 35.49 -25.91
CA PRO A 728 -1.57 35.82 -24.88
C PRO A 728 -0.15 35.41 -25.27
N ALA A 729 0.02 34.36 -26.11
CA ALA A 729 1.34 33.99 -26.61
C ALA A 729 1.82 34.94 -27.71
N GLY A 730 0.98 35.23 -28.71
CA GLY A 730 1.36 36.03 -29.86
C GLY A 730 1.66 37.46 -29.51
N VAL A 731 0.91 38.12 -28.60
CA VAL A 731 1.19 39.49 -28.16
C VAL A 731 2.49 39.63 -27.35
N ARG A 732 3.06 38.49 -26.91
CA ARG A 732 4.33 38.39 -26.20
C ARG A 732 5.45 37.77 -27.02
N ASN A 733 5.18 37.50 -28.31
CA ASN A 733 6.12 36.84 -29.25
C ASN A 733 6.72 35.54 -28.72
N LYS A 734 5.93 34.71 -28.00
CA LYS A 734 6.37 33.40 -27.59
C LYS A 734 6.49 32.49 -28.81
N PRO A 735 7.54 31.64 -28.91
CA PRO A 735 7.82 30.90 -30.17
C PRO A 735 6.76 29.85 -30.55
N GLY A 736 5.99 29.31 -29.60
CA GLY A 736 4.98 28.28 -29.82
C GLY A 736 5.52 26.85 -29.81
N ASP A 737 6.83 26.67 -29.99
CA ASP A 737 7.55 25.42 -29.78
C ASP A 737 8.96 25.70 -29.25
N GLY A 738 9.58 24.69 -28.62
CA GLY A 738 10.90 24.83 -28.06
C GLY A 738 11.55 23.48 -27.76
N PHE A 739 12.86 23.46 -27.87
CA PHE A 739 13.70 22.31 -27.55
C PHE A 739 14.71 22.69 -26.48
N GLY A 740 14.82 21.80 -25.45
CA GLY A 740 15.76 21.96 -24.36
C GLY A 740 16.55 20.70 -24.09
N TYR A 741 17.80 20.84 -23.66
CA TYR A 741 18.65 19.72 -23.27
C TYR A 741 19.56 20.13 -22.12
N GLY A 742 20.07 19.17 -21.39
CA GLY A 742 20.93 19.50 -20.27
C GLY A 742 21.30 18.34 -19.38
N LEU A 743 21.81 18.70 -18.22
CA LEU A 743 22.24 17.79 -17.19
C LEU A 743 21.62 18.17 -15.84
N GLY A 744 21.44 17.19 -14.98
CA GLY A 744 20.84 17.38 -13.67
C GLY A 744 21.46 16.52 -12.59
N VAL A 745 21.28 16.95 -11.37
CA VAL A 745 21.64 16.22 -10.15
C VAL A 745 20.36 15.84 -9.41
N ARG A 746 20.35 14.66 -8.84
CA ARG A 746 19.28 14.10 -8.02
C ARG A 746 19.84 13.79 -6.64
N ILE A 747 19.36 14.43 -5.61
CA ILE A 747 19.79 14.21 -4.23
C ILE A 747 18.64 13.53 -3.50
N GLN A 748 18.88 12.33 -2.99
CA GLN A 748 17.89 11.56 -2.26
C GLN A 748 17.45 12.28 -0.98
N SER A 749 16.16 12.39 -0.77
CA SER A 749 15.58 12.94 0.45
C SER A 749 14.34 12.15 0.87
N PRO A 750 13.91 12.23 2.13
CA PRO A 750 12.69 11.57 2.61
C PRO A 750 11.42 11.97 1.86
N LEU A 751 11.43 13.13 1.19
CA LEU A 751 10.33 13.66 0.39
C LEU A 751 10.43 13.30 -1.11
N GLY A 752 11.35 12.39 -1.47
CA GLY A 752 11.74 12.09 -2.83
C GLY A 752 13.00 12.85 -3.27
N PRO A 753 13.54 12.58 -4.47
CA PRO A 753 14.78 13.21 -4.92
C PRO A 753 14.61 14.70 -5.14
N ILE A 754 15.54 15.51 -4.59
CA ILE A 754 15.68 16.93 -4.93
C ILE A 754 16.36 17.01 -6.29
N ARG A 755 15.74 17.69 -7.24
CA ARG A 755 16.24 17.88 -8.62
C ARG A 755 16.88 19.25 -8.75
N ILE A 756 18.08 19.26 -9.34
CA ILE A 756 18.79 20.48 -9.77
C ILE A 756 19.17 20.25 -11.22
N ASP A 757 18.50 20.92 -12.15
CA ASP A 757 18.69 20.73 -13.59
C ASP A 757 19.24 22.01 -14.23
N TYR A 758 20.32 21.89 -14.98
CA TYR A 758 20.84 22.98 -15.81
C TYR A 758 20.53 22.68 -17.27
N GLY A 759 19.61 23.44 -17.82
CA GLY A 759 19.10 23.29 -19.18
C GLY A 759 19.61 24.38 -20.11
N PHE A 760 19.84 23.99 -21.37
CA PHE A 760 20.09 24.88 -22.49
C PHE A 760 18.90 24.78 -23.44
N ASN A 761 18.54 25.87 -24.08
CA ASN A 761 17.50 25.91 -25.09
C ASN A 761 18.07 26.12 -26.50
N ASP A 762 17.22 26.00 -27.49
CA ASP A 762 17.57 26.22 -28.92
C ASP A 762 17.65 27.70 -29.32
N GLU A 763 17.23 28.63 -28.46
CA GLU A 763 17.44 30.08 -28.62
C GLU A 763 18.84 30.52 -28.16
N GLY A 764 19.60 29.63 -27.49
CA GLY A 764 20.95 29.87 -26.99
C GLY A 764 21.01 30.32 -25.53
N ASP A 765 19.91 30.35 -24.84
CA ASP A 765 19.82 30.66 -23.42
C ASP A 765 20.03 29.40 -22.56
N SER A 766 20.26 29.62 -21.27
CA SER A 766 20.40 28.54 -20.29
C SER A 766 19.77 28.90 -18.97
N ARG A 767 19.20 27.91 -18.28
CA ARG A 767 18.52 28.11 -17.01
C ARG A 767 18.83 26.99 -16.01
N LEU A 768 18.87 27.39 -14.75
CA LEU A 768 18.94 26.49 -13.61
C LEU A 768 17.52 26.27 -13.06
N HIS A 769 17.11 25.02 -12.99
CA HIS A 769 15.78 24.62 -12.49
C HIS A 769 15.90 23.81 -11.22
N PHE A 770 14.98 24.03 -10.28
CA PHE A 770 14.88 23.29 -9.03
C PHE A 770 13.52 22.59 -8.94
N GLY A 771 13.48 21.43 -8.32
CA GLY A 771 12.24 20.70 -8.06
C GLY A 771 12.42 19.61 -7.01
N ILE A 772 11.31 19.10 -6.47
CA ILE A 772 11.27 17.98 -5.54
C ILE A 772 10.46 16.86 -6.18
N GLY A 773 10.90 15.61 -5.97
CA GLY A 773 10.31 14.43 -6.56
C GLY A 773 10.76 14.15 -8.01
N GLN A 774 10.31 13.03 -8.57
CA GLN A 774 10.52 12.74 -10.00
C GLN A 774 9.56 13.58 -10.85
N ARG A 775 10.00 13.96 -12.05
CA ARG A 775 9.19 14.77 -12.95
C ARG A 775 8.02 13.98 -13.56
N PHE A 776 8.23 12.70 -13.81
CA PHE A 776 7.24 11.77 -14.38
C PHE A 776 7.55 10.33 -13.98
#